data_90f815f6654daeaa6158cb8ee047cad6
#
_entry.id   90f815f6654daeaa6158cb8ee047cad6
#
_cell.length_a   1.000
_cell.length_b   1.000
_cell.length_c   1.000
_cell.angle_alpha   90.00
_cell.angle_beta   90.00
_cell.angle_gamma   90.00
#
_symmetry.space_group_name_H-M   'P 1'
#
loop_
_entity.id
_entity.type
_entity.pdbx_description
1 polymer ?
#
loop_
_entity_poly.entity_id
_entity_poly.type
_entity_poly.pdbx_seq_one_letter_code
_entity_poly.pdbx_strand_id
1 'polypeptide(L)'
;MKSPKHIEQASFYSSTPEVVVLPAATASSKPPVRIFLGSEDAQYRAERVFIYSIEKVRDPNRCYEIHIMKNLTGFDRSSWRTGFTCYRYAIPSLAGGMGRAIYNDVDQIYLQDPALLFDAEMGGHAYLAVAASDTSVMLINCERMLPLWNLEAAQKESKKELNQRGAEQEGLWGPADQQWNARDFEYIEGETKVLHFTALHLQPWQPSPESYSYHPHSLGHLWFNLEKSAIHEGYQNFTATQASAAFTTLQKLHAQKQNLIELASDVAMVTVSLGQVAVENTLDLADDFSPGSNNKLGQLKALRCPQLIARNLLERVPQVDVGWLLHSLFAATSEGLELFVEYNDESVMLADGFGLERNRQSAEWWREQILESANAFPLLKWKLHFQKSTKAGVEKIHYQSGNHAQVQSAWILTTHRKGDNAQLEKLGAELGWNCHIKSLHFRPTNHIPNYFMGASLFGISSKSAASLKDKEWPDYILSSGRRAAPVARWIKQASGGKTRLIHIGRPWCALKHFDLVITTPQYQLPLRSNVIHNCLPFNSISSSRMMADKTDLLSQLSVCPGPYLTVVIGGPSRPYVINQGVMKAMAQSVDELAKRNGQSVLICTSPRTPKNALGWFRAELRSRNIAFEWKPEQKQNPYVGCLSLADTVIVTGDSVSMISEICKLKKQVYIQRLPKKFDILMALTQSFQWIALYQQKTASYRGTPKQQNFLARLFDQFIANGWMTSVRDLDGFLENMEVRKHIRYLDEIAETTDNDFVLMDEPDAELSDTVSFISQQLNYRS
;
A
#
# COMPACT_ATOMS: atom_id res chain seq x y z
N MET A 1 -3.72 11.72 -29.55
CA MET A 1 -2.42 12.24 -29.11
C MET A 1 -1.43 11.12 -29.31
N LYS A 2 -0.41 11.32 -30.12
CA LYS A 2 0.65 10.33 -30.35
C LYS A 2 1.49 10.24 -29.09
N SER A 3 1.71 9.02 -28.57
CA SER A 3 2.63 8.75 -27.47
C SER A 3 3.99 9.38 -27.73
N PRO A 4 4.66 9.97 -26.73
CA PRO A 4 6.04 10.38 -26.88
C PRO A 4 6.86 9.15 -27.26
N LYS A 5 7.73 9.30 -28.25
CA LYS A 5 8.70 8.26 -28.60
C LYS A 5 9.59 8.07 -27.36
N HIS A 6 9.48 6.92 -26.73
CA HIS A 6 10.47 6.49 -25.76
C HIS A 6 11.82 6.49 -26.46
N ILE A 7 12.78 7.20 -25.88
CA ILE A 7 14.19 7.00 -26.20
C ILE A 7 14.45 5.56 -25.83
N GLU A 8 14.77 4.72 -26.81
CA GLU A 8 15.17 3.33 -26.58
C GLU A 8 16.41 3.38 -25.65
N GLN A 9 16.18 3.18 -24.35
CA GLN A 9 17.25 2.73 -23.49
C GLN A 9 17.72 1.40 -24.07
N ALA A 10 18.99 1.27 -24.35
CA ALA A 10 19.58 0.02 -24.80
C ALA A 10 19.43 -1.01 -23.66
N SER A 11 18.26 -1.61 -23.56
CA SER A 11 17.99 -2.70 -22.64
C SER A 11 18.83 -3.89 -23.07
N PHE A 12 19.55 -4.49 -22.14
CA PHE A 12 20.29 -5.72 -22.39
C PHE A 12 19.30 -6.85 -22.62
N TYR A 13 19.24 -7.33 -23.86
CA TYR A 13 18.45 -8.51 -24.20
C TYR A 13 19.30 -9.76 -23.95
N SER A 14 18.74 -10.73 -23.21
CA SER A 14 19.32 -12.05 -23.01
C SER A 14 18.52 -13.13 -23.73
N SER A 15 19.17 -14.21 -24.14
CA SER A 15 18.49 -15.37 -24.69
C SER A 15 17.90 -16.28 -23.60
N THR A 16 18.33 -16.13 -22.35
CA THR A 16 17.92 -16.94 -21.20
C THR A 16 17.49 -16.07 -20.02
N PRO A 17 16.54 -16.53 -19.20
CA PRO A 17 16.20 -15.89 -17.95
C PRO A 17 17.40 -15.79 -17.00
N GLU A 18 17.43 -14.74 -16.21
CA GLU A 18 18.30 -14.65 -15.06
C GLU A 18 17.74 -15.52 -13.92
N VAL A 19 18.62 -16.19 -13.16
CA VAL A 19 18.18 -17.14 -12.11
C VAL A 19 18.63 -16.66 -10.74
N VAL A 20 17.66 -16.45 -9.84
CA VAL A 20 17.90 -16.24 -8.41
C VAL A 20 17.68 -17.57 -7.70
N VAL A 21 18.68 -18.04 -6.98
CA VAL A 21 18.60 -19.29 -6.23
C VAL A 21 18.43 -18.99 -4.75
N LEU A 22 17.36 -19.53 -4.15
CA LEU A 22 17.18 -19.59 -2.70
C LEU A 22 17.62 -20.99 -2.23
N PRO A 23 18.80 -21.14 -1.67
CA PRO A 23 19.38 -22.44 -1.39
C PRO A 23 18.66 -23.15 -0.24
N ALA A 24 18.71 -24.47 -0.26
CA ALA A 24 18.31 -25.29 0.89
C ALA A 24 19.36 -25.20 2.00
N ALA A 25 18.90 -25.12 3.25
CA ALA A 25 19.80 -25.16 4.43
C ALA A 25 20.45 -26.55 4.62
N THR A 26 19.77 -27.61 4.13
CA THR A 26 20.26 -28.97 4.16
C THR A 26 20.08 -29.63 2.81
N ALA A 27 20.84 -30.69 2.52
CA ALA A 27 20.69 -31.45 1.27
C ALA A 27 19.26 -32.02 1.17
N SER A 28 18.55 -31.68 0.09
CA SER A 28 17.20 -32.16 -0.19
C SER A 28 17.22 -33.19 -1.32
N SER A 29 16.47 -34.27 -1.16
CA SER A 29 16.21 -35.26 -2.23
C SER A 29 15.12 -34.83 -3.21
N LYS A 30 14.35 -33.78 -2.85
CA LYS A 30 13.30 -33.26 -3.73
C LYS A 30 13.90 -32.34 -4.80
N PRO A 31 13.34 -32.31 -6.02
CA PRO A 31 13.80 -31.38 -7.05
C PRO A 31 13.60 -29.93 -6.64
N PRO A 32 14.40 -28.99 -7.14
CA PRO A 32 14.19 -27.57 -6.91
C PRO A 32 12.79 -27.13 -7.36
N VAL A 33 12.20 -26.22 -6.60
CA VAL A 33 10.96 -25.54 -7.00
C VAL A 33 11.30 -24.49 -8.05
N ARG A 34 10.97 -24.72 -9.31
CA ARG A 34 11.27 -23.83 -10.42
C ARG A 34 10.11 -22.85 -10.64
N ILE A 35 10.37 -21.56 -10.47
CA ILE A 35 9.40 -20.48 -10.62
C ILE A 35 9.87 -19.56 -11.74
N PHE A 36 9.07 -19.37 -12.76
CA PHE A 36 9.32 -18.47 -13.87
C PHE A 36 8.52 -17.19 -13.66
N LEU A 37 9.23 -16.09 -13.43
CA LEU A 37 8.66 -14.78 -13.11
C LEU A 37 8.66 -13.89 -14.34
N GLY A 38 7.48 -13.51 -14.84
CA GLY A 38 7.35 -12.51 -15.91
C GLY A 38 7.53 -11.12 -15.33
N SER A 39 8.55 -10.37 -15.78
CA SER A 39 8.90 -9.04 -15.28
C SER A 39 9.33 -8.07 -16.39
N GLU A 40 9.45 -6.80 -16.06
CA GLU A 40 9.98 -5.71 -16.88
C GLU A 40 10.74 -4.69 -16.02
N ASP A 41 11.56 -3.84 -16.64
CA ASP A 41 12.47 -2.94 -15.91
C ASP A 41 11.78 -2.03 -14.89
N ALA A 42 10.57 -1.54 -15.22
CA ALA A 42 9.79 -0.70 -14.32
C ALA A 42 9.29 -1.44 -13.05
N GLN A 43 9.33 -2.78 -13.04
CA GLN A 43 8.77 -3.62 -11.97
C GLN A 43 9.81 -4.06 -10.91
N TYR A 44 11.01 -3.48 -10.89
CA TYR A 44 12.11 -3.92 -10.02
C TYR A 44 11.76 -3.97 -8.51
N ARG A 45 10.90 -3.06 -8.02
CA ARG A 45 10.42 -3.10 -6.63
C ARG A 45 9.53 -4.33 -6.39
N ALA A 46 8.57 -4.57 -7.29
CA ALA A 46 7.68 -5.72 -7.23
C ALA A 46 8.47 -7.04 -7.32
N GLU A 47 9.45 -7.11 -8.21
CA GLU A 47 10.36 -8.25 -8.39
C GLU A 47 11.08 -8.59 -7.07
N ARG A 48 11.65 -7.59 -6.38
CA ARG A 48 12.28 -7.77 -5.07
C ARG A 48 11.30 -8.30 -4.02
N VAL A 49 10.13 -7.68 -3.91
CA VAL A 49 9.11 -8.06 -2.92
C VAL A 49 8.53 -9.44 -3.23
N PHE A 50 8.33 -9.78 -4.50
CA PHE A 50 7.90 -11.10 -4.91
C PHE A 50 8.87 -12.19 -4.42
N ILE A 51 10.17 -12.04 -4.70
CA ILE A 51 11.18 -13.02 -4.30
C ILE A 51 11.32 -13.07 -2.77
N TYR A 52 11.30 -11.91 -2.11
CA TYR A 52 11.35 -11.85 -0.66
C TYR A 52 10.11 -12.48 -0.01
N SER A 53 8.93 -12.36 -0.61
CA SER A 53 7.73 -13.03 -0.11
C SER A 53 7.89 -14.56 -0.09
N ILE A 54 8.55 -15.12 -1.11
CA ILE A 54 8.88 -16.56 -1.15
C ILE A 54 9.87 -16.89 -0.03
N GLU A 55 10.93 -16.07 0.16
CA GLU A 55 11.92 -16.28 1.23
C GLU A 55 11.27 -16.37 2.62
N LYS A 56 10.20 -15.61 2.85
CA LYS A 56 9.50 -15.60 4.15
C LYS A 56 8.60 -16.82 4.39
N VAL A 57 8.13 -17.48 3.35
CA VAL A 57 7.14 -18.57 3.47
C VAL A 57 7.65 -19.95 3.02
N ARG A 58 8.82 -20.00 2.38
CA ARG A 58 9.37 -21.24 1.84
C ARG A 58 9.83 -22.24 2.89
N ASP A 59 9.84 -23.53 2.53
CA ASP A 59 10.57 -24.55 3.30
C ASP A 59 12.09 -24.26 3.23
N PRO A 60 12.75 -23.98 4.35
CA PRO A 60 14.19 -23.68 4.37
C PRO A 60 15.05 -24.88 3.96
N ASN A 61 14.52 -26.10 3.96
CA ASN A 61 15.22 -27.33 3.57
C ASN A 61 15.03 -27.69 2.09
N ARG A 62 14.40 -26.80 1.30
CA ARG A 62 14.20 -26.99 -0.13
C ARG A 62 14.84 -25.88 -0.94
N CYS A 63 15.38 -26.21 -2.11
CA CYS A 63 15.93 -25.23 -3.05
C CYS A 63 14.80 -24.64 -3.92
N TYR A 64 14.85 -23.32 -4.17
CA TYR A 64 13.94 -22.61 -5.07
C TYR A 64 14.77 -21.87 -6.11
N GLU A 65 14.38 -22.00 -7.37
CA GLU A 65 15.01 -21.34 -8.51
C GLU A 65 14.00 -20.38 -9.14
N ILE A 66 14.24 -19.08 -9.04
CA ILE A 66 13.38 -18.05 -9.61
C ILE A 66 14.04 -17.57 -10.91
N HIS A 67 13.44 -17.93 -12.03
CA HIS A 67 13.87 -17.58 -13.37
C HIS A 67 13.18 -16.29 -13.81
N ILE A 68 13.89 -15.17 -13.78
CA ILE A 68 13.35 -13.84 -14.09
C ILE A 68 13.33 -13.66 -15.60
N MET A 69 12.14 -13.68 -16.19
CA MET A 69 11.91 -13.47 -17.61
C MET A 69 11.71 -11.99 -17.91
N LYS A 70 12.82 -11.32 -18.17
CA LYS A 70 12.89 -9.88 -18.44
C LYS A 70 13.81 -9.66 -19.64
N ASN A 71 13.42 -8.79 -20.55
CA ASN A 71 14.22 -8.44 -21.73
C ASN A 71 14.77 -9.65 -22.52
N LEU A 72 13.92 -10.66 -22.72
CA LEU A 72 14.30 -11.80 -23.55
C LEU A 72 14.35 -11.43 -25.05
N THR A 73 15.40 -11.92 -25.76
CA THR A 73 15.62 -11.67 -27.19
C THR A 73 14.62 -12.39 -28.08
N GLY A 74 14.31 -11.81 -29.22
CA GLY A 74 13.51 -12.45 -30.26
C GLY A 74 11.99 -12.28 -30.12
N PHE A 75 11.51 -11.54 -29.11
CA PHE A 75 10.08 -11.30 -28.92
C PHE A 75 9.65 -9.93 -29.48
N ASP A 76 8.61 -9.92 -30.34
CA ASP A 76 7.95 -8.68 -30.75
C ASP A 76 6.95 -8.21 -29.69
N ARG A 77 7.25 -7.10 -29.06
CA ARG A 77 6.45 -6.53 -27.96
C ARG A 77 5.50 -5.41 -28.41
N SER A 78 5.48 -5.08 -29.68
CA SER A 78 4.75 -3.93 -30.21
C SER A 78 3.24 -3.97 -29.95
N SER A 79 2.67 -5.18 -29.78
CA SER A 79 1.26 -5.41 -29.50
C SER A 79 0.95 -5.75 -28.02
N TRP A 80 1.95 -5.76 -27.15
CA TRP A 80 1.78 -6.19 -25.77
C TRP A 80 1.41 -5.03 -24.84
N ARG A 81 0.52 -5.30 -23.87
CA ARG A 81 0.19 -4.33 -22.83
C ARG A 81 1.24 -4.26 -21.73
N THR A 82 1.90 -5.40 -21.44
CA THR A 82 3.01 -5.53 -20.50
C THR A 82 4.15 -6.21 -21.22
N GLY A 83 5.39 -5.83 -20.93
CA GLY A 83 6.59 -6.26 -21.64
C GLY A 83 6.93 -7.76 -21.49
N PHE A 84 6.17 -8.52 -20.71
CA PHE A 84 6.46 -9.92 -20.37
C PHE A 84 5.32 -10.92 -20.68
N THR A 85 4.20 -10.46 -21.24
CA THR A 85 2.96 -11.26 -21.36
C THR A 85 3.15 -12.60 -22.09
N CYS A 86 3.96 -12.68 -23.13
CA CYS A 86 4.13 -13.91 -23.93
C CYS A 86 5.26 -14.82 -23.44
N TYR A 87 6.13 -14.38 -22.54
CA TYR A 87 7.22 -15.20 -22.02
C TYR A 87 6.73 -16.49 -21.37
N ARG A 88 5.54 -16.48 -20.77
CA ARG A 88 4.95 -17.65 -20.10
C ARG A 88 4.78 -18.87 -20.99
N TYR A 89 4.61 -18.67 -22.29
CA TYR A 89 4.46 -19.76 -23.25
C TYR A 89 5.80 -20.32 -23.73
N ALA A 90 6.92 -19.65 -23.47
CA ALA A 90 8.26 -20.14 -23.72
C ALA A 90 8.81 -21.03 -22.60
N ILE A 91 8.14 -21.09 -21.44
CA ILE A 91 8.62 -21.82 -20.25
C ILE A 91 8.97 -23.26 -20.50
N PRO A 92 8.18 -24.07 -21.22
CA PRO A 92 8.57 -25.45 -21.50
C PRO A 92 9.93 -25.55 -22.18
N SER A 93 10.24 -24.68 -23.16
CA SER A 93 11.57 -24.62 -23.79
C SER A 93 12.65 -24.12 -22.83
N LEU A 94 12.37 -23.03 -22.09
CA LEU A 94 13.34 -22.42 -21.17
C LEU A 94 13.66 -23.33 -19.98
N ALA A 95 12.74 -24.22 -19.61
CA ALA A 95 12.92 -25.25 -18.60
C ALA A 95 13.62 -26.52 -19.11
N GLY A 96 14.09 -26.54 -20.38
CA GLY A 96 14.75 -27.68 -21.00
C GLY A 96 13.79 -28.81 -21.41
N GLY A 97 12.50 -28.55 -21.55
CA GLY A 97 11.48 -29.52 -21.98
C GLY A 97 11.15 -30.59 -20.95
N MET A 98 11.58 -30.46 -19.70
CA MET A 98 11.43 -31.53 -18.70
C MET A 98 10.92 -31.01 -17.36
N GLY A 99 10.19 -31.88 -16.64
CA GLY A 99 9.74 -31.66 -15.27
C GLY A 99 8.65 -30.59 -15.15
N ARG A 100 8.52 -29.99 -13.98
CA ARG A 100 7.48 -29.00 -13.65
C ARG A 100 8.06 -27.61 -13.54
N ALA A 101 7.22 -26.61 -13.79
CA ALA A 101 7.53 -25.20 -13.57
C ALA A 101 6.28 -24.45 -13.11
N ILE A 102 6.43 -23.50 -12.21
CA ILE A 102 5.39 -22.51 -11.86
C ILE A 102 5.64 -21.25 -12.69
N TYR A 103 4.59 -20.64 -13.20
CA TYR A 103 4.62 -19.28 -13.75
C TYR A 103 3.89 -18.32 -12.83
N ASN A 104 4.47 -17.12 -12.68
CA ASN A 104 3.87 -15.98 -11.99
C ASN A 104 4.09 -14.67 -12.77
N ASP A 105 3.10 -13.78 -12.69
CA ASP A 105 3.28 -12.37 -13.02
C ASP A 105 3.96 -11.67 -11.84
N VAL A 106 4.77 -10.63 -12.10
CA VAL A 106 5.57 -9.94 -11.07
C VAL A 106 4.74 -9.14 -10.05
N ASP A 107 3.50 -8.84 -10.39
CA ASP A 107 2.54 -8.11 -9.56
C ASP A 107 1.81 -9.00 -8.53
N GLN A 108 2.52 -10.01 -8.02
CA GLN A 108 2.03 -10.99 -7.05
C GLN A 108 2.93 -11.05 -5.82
N ILE A 109 2.37 -11.53 -4.70
CA ILE A 109 3.12 -11.89 -3.51
C ILE A 109 2.66 -13.27 -3.01
N TYR A 110 3.59 -14.08 -2.55
CA TYR A 110 3.31 -15.36 -1.89
C TYR A 110 3.00 -15.14 -0.41
N LEU A 111 1.92 -15.76 0.05
CA LEU A 111 1.50 -15.81 1.46
C LEU A 111 1.59 -17.23 2.02
N GLN A 112 1.81 -18.23 1.15
CA GLN A 112 2.11 -19.61 1.50
C GLN A 112 3.21 -20.16 0.59
N ASP A 113 3.85 -21.25 1.02
CA ASP A 113 4.97 -21.87 0.31
C ASP A 113 4.59 -22.31 -1.12
N PRO A 114 5.27 -21.78 -2.17
CA PRO A 114 5.05 -22.23 -3.56
C PRO A 114 5.30 -23.72 -3.79
N ALA A 115 6.06 -24.40 -2.94
CA ALA A 115 6.26 -25.85 -3.02
C ALA A 115 4.94 -26.62 -2.94
N LEU A 116 3.93 -26.09 -2.24
CA LEU A 116 2.60 -26.72 -2.16
C LEU A 116 1.90 -26.76 -3.52
N LEU A 117 2.09 -25.72 -4.36
CA LEU A 117 1.59 -25.72 -5.74
C LEU A 117 2.47 -26.60 -6.63
N PHE A 118 3.80 -26.51 -6.49
CA PHE A 118 4.74 -27.24 -7.33
C PHE A 118 4.59 -28.76 -7.19
N ASP A 119 4.30 -29.25 -5.99
CA ASP A 119 4.11 -30.66 -5.67
C ASP A 119 2.66 -31.14 -5.87
N ALA A 120 1.72 -30.23 -6.21
CA ALA A 120 0.31 -30.58 -6.35
C ALA A 120 0.08 -31.69 -7.37
N GLU A 121 -0.90 -32.55 -7.09
CA GLU A 121 -1.33 -33.60 -8.01
C GLU A 121 -1.99 -33.01 -9.25
N MET A 122 -1.44 -33.29 -10.41
CA MET A 122 -1.93 -32.76 -11.69
C MET A 122 -3.09 -33.55 -12.30
N GLY A 123 -3.47 -34.71 -11.72
CA GLY A 123 -4.63 -35.49 -12.17
C GLY A 123 -4.61 -35.89 -13.63
N GLY A 124 -3.41 -36.03 -14.25
CA GLY A 124 -3.26 -36.27 -15.67
C GLY A 124 -3.33 -35.02 -16.57
N HIS A 125 -3.53 -33.81 -16.01
CA HIS A 125 -3.53 -32.56 -16.77
C HIS A 125 -2.10 -32.11 -17.13
N ALA A 126 -1.97 -31.31 -18.18
CA ALA A 126 -0.68 -30.79 -18.64
C ALA A 126 -0.32 -29.45 -17.99
N TYR A 127 -1.32 -28.68 -17.57
CA TYR A 127 -1.12 -27.53 -16.71
C TYR A 127 -2.32 -27.34 -15.76
N LEU A 128 -2.04 -26.75 -14.59
CA LEU A 128 -3.07 -26.30 -13.64
C LEU A 128 -3.11 -24.78 -13.62
N ALA A 129 -4.32 -24.24 -13.64
CA ALA A 129 -4.61 -22.80 -13.46
C ALA A 129 -6.01 -22.63 -12.89
N VAL A 130 -6.31 -21.47 -12.33
CA VAL A 130 -7.64 -21.16 -11.76
C VAL A 130 -8.74 -21.26 -12.82
N ALA A 131 -8.43 -20.88 -14.05
CA ALA A 131 -9.29 -21.10 -15.22
C ALA A 131 -8.42 -21.38 -16.46
N ALA A 132 -8.97 -22.09 -17.45
CA ALA A 132 -8.24 -22.46 -18.67
C ALA A 132 -7.60 -21.26 -19.39
N SER A 133 -8.24 -20.11 -19.35
CA SER A 133 -7.76 -18.84 -19.95
C SER A 133 -7.02 -17.91 -18.98
N ASP A 134 -6.97 -18.24 -17.69
CA ASP A 134 -6.25 -17.44 -16.69
C ASP A 134 -4.84 -18.01 -16.48
N THR A 135 -3.90 -17.48 -17.21
CA THR A 135 -2.51 -17.92 -17.27
C THR A 135 -1.56 -17.08 -16.42
N SER A 136 -2.06 -16.34 -15.45
CA SER A 136 -1.23 -15.46 -14.59
C SER A 136 -0.56 -16.18 -13.42
N VAL A 137 -1.13 -17.33 -13.01
CA VAL A 137 -0.46 -18.35 -12.15
C VAL A 137 -0.73 -19.71 -12.75
N MET A 138 0.31 -20.48 -13.00
CA MET A 138 0.19 -21.80 -13.59
C MET A 138 1.22 -22.77 -13.00
N LEU A 139 0.81 -24.01 -12.76
CA LEU A 139 1.73 -25.15 -12.67
C LEU A 139 1.77 -25.85 -14.01
N ILE A 140 2.94 -25.99 -14.61
CA ILE A 140 3.13 -26.50 -15.98
C ILE A 140 3.94 -27.81 -15.93
N ASN A 141 3.44 -28.83 -16.58
CA ASN A 141 4.24 -30.00 -16.99
C ASN A 141 4.94 -29.64 -18.29
N CYS A 142 6.25 -29.38 -18.22
CA CYS A 142 7.01 -28.88 -19.37
C CYS A 142 7.08 -29.86 -20.54
N GLU A 143 7.19 -31.18 -20.28
CA GLU A 143 7.24 -32.20 -21.32
C GLU A 143 5.95 -32.23 -22.13
N ARG A 144 4.81 -32.21 -21.45
CA ARG A 144 3.50 -32.30 -22.10
C ARG A 144 3.11 -31.02 -22.83
N MET A 145 3.56 -29.84 -22.34
CA MET A 145 3.24 -28.55 -22.95
C MET A 145 4.22 -28.11 -24.04
N LEU A 146 5.45 -28.68 -24.10
CA LEU A 146 6.47 -28.31 -25.07
C LEU A 146 6.02 -28.37 -26.55
N PRO A 147 5.19 -29.31 -27.00
CA PRO A 147 4.70 -29.33 -28.40
C PRO A 147 3.80 -28.14 -28.75
N LEU A 148 3.14 -27.55 -27.74
CA LEU A 148 2.15 -26.47 -27.91
C LEU A 148 2.68 -25.12 -27.52
N TRP A 149 3.46 -25.07 -26.42
CA TRP A 149 4.06 -23.90 -25.83
C TRP A 149 5.58 -24.04 -25.86
N ASN A 150 6.21 -23.37 -26.78
CA ASN A 150 7.65 -23.39 -26.94
C ASN A 150 8.18 -22.01 -27.31
N LEU A 151 9.49 -21.85 -27.32
CA LEU A 151 10.13 -20.57 -27.57
C LEU A 151 9.73 -19.97 -28.95
N GLU A 152 9.72 -20.78 -30.00
CA GLU A 152 9.39 -20.33 -31.36
C GLU A 152 7.93 -19.85 -31.46
N ALA A 153 6.99 -20.62 -30.93
CA ALA A 153 5.58 -20.25 -30.87
C ALA A 153 5.37 -18.96 -30.05
N ALA A 154 6.02 -18.86 -28.88
CA ALA A 154 5.92 -17.68 -28.01
C ALA A 154 6.49 -16.41 -28.63
N GLN A 155 7.46 -16.52 -29.54
CA GLN A 155 8.05 -15.39 -30.27
C GLN A 155 7.20 -14.94 -31.47
N LYS A 156 6.48 -15.86 -32.13
CA LYS A 156 5.81 -15.60 -33.41
C LYS A 156 4.29 -15.42 -33.28
N GLU A 157 3.67 -16.04 -32.30
CA GLU A 157 2.21 -16.13 -32.21
C GLU A 157 1.63 -15.15 -31.17
N SER A 158 0.35 -14.81 -31.32
CA SER A 158 -0.33 -13.92 -30.39
C SER A 158 -0.68 -14.67 -29.08
N LYS A 159 -0.78 -13.91 -27.98
CA LYS A 159 -1.28 -14.43 -26.69
C LYS A 159 -2.61 -15.18 -26.85
N LYS A 160 -3.50 -14.68 -27.71
CA LYS A 160 -4.82 -15.27 -27.92
C LYS A 160 -4.71 -16.68 -28.49
N GLU A 161 -3.89 -16.87 -29.53
CA GLU A 161 -3.67 -18.15 -30.18
C GLU A 161 -3.02 -19.17 -29.23
N LEU A 162 -1.97 -18.75 -28.51
CA LEU A 162 -1.27 -19.60 -27.57
C LEU A 162 -2.16 -20.02 -26.37
N ASN A 163 -2.96 -19.08 -25.86
CA ASN A 163 -3.92 -19.37 -24.81
C ASN A 163 -5.03 -20.31 -25.27
N GLN A 164 -5.55 -20.07 -26.46
CA GLN A 164 -6.61 -20.87 -27.07
C GLN A 164 -6.17 -22.32 -27.29
N ARG A 165 -4.96 -22.58 -27.76
CA ARG A 165 -4.40 -23.93 -27.89
C ARG A 165 -4.40 -24.72 -26.59
N GLY A 166 -3.98 -24.08 -25.48
CA GLY A 166 -3.98 -24.71 -24.17
C GLY A 166 -5.38 -24.95 -23.60
N ALA A 167 -6.31 -24.02 -23.87
CA ALA A 167 -7.65 -24.04 -23.30
C ALA A 167 -8.64 -24.93 -24.04
N GLU A 168 -8.51 -25.05 -25.39
CA GLU A 168 -9.46 -25.78 -26.23
C GLU A 168 -9.15 -27.27 -26.35
N GLN A 169 -7.92 -27.71 -26.12
CA GLN A 169 -7.57 -29.11 -26.20
C GLN A 169 -7.97 -29.82 -24.90
N GLU A 170 -8.88 -30.78 -25.03
CA GLU A 170 -9.42 -31.58 -23.92
C GLU A 170 -8.30 -32.30 -23.14
N GLY A 171 -8.37 -32.22 -21.81
CA GLY A 171 -7.44 -32.89 -20.90
C GLY A 171 -6.11 -32.16 -20.64
N LEU A 172 -5.85 -31.03 -21.29
CA LEU A 172 -4.62 -30.25 -21.00
C LEU A 172 -4.75 -29.42 -19.72
N TRP A 173 -5.82 -28.67 -19.59
CA TRP A 173 -6.07 -27.85 -18.41
C TRP A 173 -6.73 -28.63 -17.28
N GLY A 174 -6.25 -28.42 -16.05
CA GLY A 174 -6.88 -28.82 -14.81
C GLY A 174 -7.10 -27.64 -13.88
N PRO A 175 -8.15 -27.66 -13.03
CA PRO A 175 -8.44 -26.55 -12.11
C PRO A 175 -7.43 -26.52 -10.96
N ALA A 176 -6.87 -25.34 -10.70
CA ALA A 176 -6.17 -25.01 -9.46
C ALA A 176 -7.13 -24.35 -8.47
N ASP A 177 -6.82 -24.44 -7.18
CA ASP A 177 -7.51 -23.71 -6.13
C ASP A 177 -7.42 -22.19 -6.39
N GLN A 178 -8.54 -21.49 -6.29
CA GLN A 178 -8.64 -20.04 -6.53
C GLN A 178 -7.69 -19.23 -5.64
N GLN A 179 -7.37 -19.72 -4.46
CA GLN A 179 -6.46 -19.05 -3.53
C GLN A 179 -5.00 -18.98 -4.03
N TRP A 180 -4.64 -19.72 -5.08
CA TRP A 180 -3.35 -19.57 -5.77
C TRP A 180 -3.29 -18.37 -6.73
N ASN A 181 -4.39 -17.65 -6.94
CA ASN A 181 -4.44 -16.43 -7.75
C ASN A 181 -5.58 -15.52 -7.30
N ALA A 182 -5.64 -15.22 -6.00
CA ALA A 182 -6.62 -14.29 -5.44
C ALA A 182 -6.30 -12.86 -5.89
N ARG A 183 -7.19 -12.25 -6.66
CA ARG A 183 -6.99 -10.94 -7.29
C ARG A 183 -7.54 -9.83 -6.42
N ASP A 184 -6.72 -8.86 -6.11
CA ASP A 184 -7.14 -7.64 -5.41
C ASP A 184 -8.11 -7.92 -4.24
N PHE A 185 -9.42 -7.79 -4.46
CA PHE A 185 -10.45 -7.93 -3.43
C PHE A 185 -10.93 -9.37 -3.20
N GLU A 186 -10.36 -10.36 -3.88
CA GLU A 186 -10.63 -11.80 -3.65
C GLU A 186 -9.81 -12.36 -2.47
N TYR A 187 -8.99 -11.53 -1.84
CA TYR A 187 -8.18 -11.89 -0.68
C TYR A 187 -9.04 -12.34 0.51
N ILE A 188 -8.70 -13.49 1.06
CA ILE A 188 -9.25 -14.05 2.30
C ILE A 188 -8.09 -14.31 3.25
N GLU A 189 -8.10 -13.66 4.40
CA GLU A 189 -7.05 -13.78 5.40
C GLU A 189 -6.92 -15.24 5.90
N GLY A 190 -5.69 -15.75 5.95
CA GLY A 190 -5.39 -17.13 6.33
C GLY A 190 -5.64 -18.18 5.23
N GLU A 191 -6.41 -17.88 4.17
CA GLU A 191 -6.73 -18.82 3.09
C GLU A 191 -5.95 -18.50 1.81
N THR A 192 -5.78 -17.22 1.47
CA THR A 192 -5.09 -16.78 0.25
C THR A 192 -3.63 -17.22 0.25
N LYS A 193 -3.20 -17.86 -0.83
CA LYS A 193 -1.86 -18.40 -1.03
C LYS A 193 -0.98 -17.51 -1.88
N VAL A 194 -1.58 -16.89 -2.90
CA VAL A 194 -0.96 -15.86 -3.74
C VAL A 194 -1.93 -14.70 -3.89
N LEU A 195 -1.53 -13.51 -3.49
CA LEU A 195 -2.26 -12.28 -3.72
C LEU A 195 -1.73 -11.60 -4.99
N HIS A 196 -2.63 -11.24 -5.90
CA HIS A 196 -2.34 -10.68 -7.21
C HIS A 196 -2.91 -9.27 -7.36
N PHE A 197 -2.06 -8.25 -7.45
CA PHE A 197 -2.41 -6.83 -7.60
C PHE A 197 -2.67 -6.49 -9.07
N THR A 198 -3.81 -6.94 -9.62
CA THR A 198 -4.11 -6.85 -11.06
C THR A 198 -4.49 -5.45 -11.54
N ALA A 199 -4.97 -4.60 -10.64
CA ALA A 199 -5.40 -3.25 -10.94
C ALA A 199 -4.20 -2.30 -11.07
N LEU A 200 -3.71 -2.05 -12.29
CA LEU A 200 -2.49 -1.26 -12.56
C LEU A 200 -2.42 0.06 -11.79
N HIS A 201 -3.53 0.79 -11.69
CA HIS A 201 -3.61 2.08 -10.99
C HIS A 201 -3.69 1.96 -9.45
N LEU A 202 -3.73 0.73 -8.91
CA LEU A 202 -3.73 0.44 -7.47
C LEU A 202 -2.45 -0.28 -7.02
N GLN A 203 -1.50 -0.54 -7.93
CA GLN A 203 -0.25 -1.24 -7.59
C GLN A 203 0.56 -0.44 -6.57
N PRO A 204 0.88 -1.02 -5.38
CA PRO A 204 1.53 -0.28 -4.28
C PRO A 204 2.89 0.32 -4.66
N TRP A 205 3.66 -0.33 -5.53
CA TRP A 205 5.00 0.08 -5.95
C TRP A 205 5.03 1.14 -7.06
N GLN A 206 3.88 1.48 -7.66
CA GLN A 206 3.71 2.57 -8.63
C GLN A 206 4.75 2.55 -9.77
N PRO A 207 4.77 1.53 -10.64
CA PRO A 207 5.87 1.33 -11.61
C PRO A 207 5.98 2.43 -12.68
N SER A 208 4.91 3.15 -13.00
CA SER A 208 4.87 4.16 -14.06
C SER A 208 4.10 5.40 -13.65
N PRO A 209 4.61 6.19 -12.67
CA PRO A 209 3.88 7.33 -12.09
C PRO A 209 3.63 8.47 -13.09
N GLU A 210 4.42 8.58 -14.15
CA GLU A 210 4.23 9.52 -15.25
C GLU A 210 3.08 9.13 -16.19
N SER A 211 2.73 7.83 -16.24
CA SER A 211 1.69 7.29 -17.14
C SER A 211 0.35 7.07 -16.44
N TYR A 212 0.35 6.87 -15.13
CA TYR A 212 -0.83 6.53 -14.34
C TYR A 212 -0.98 7.43 -13.11
N SER A 213 -2.23 7.80 -12.82
CA SER A 213 -2.59 8.34 -11.50
C SER A 213 -2.87 7.17 -10.56
N TYR A 214 -1.99 6.92 -9.61
CA TYR A 214 -2.11 5.83 -8.66
C TYR A 214 -3.03 6.18 -7.50
N HIS A 215 -3.73 5.18 -7.00
CA HIS A 215 -4.56 5.23 -5.81
C HIS A 215 -4.11 4.14 -4.82
N PRO A 216 -4.26 4.35 -3.52
CA PRO A 216 -3.94 3.32 -2.54
C PRO A 216 -4.78 2.06 -2.74
N HIS A 217 -4.13 0.91 -2.62
CA HIS A 217 -4.79 -0.38 -2.57
C HIS A 217 -5.19 -0.71 -1.13
N SER A 218 -6.39 -1.23 -0.90
CA SER A 218 -6.86 -1.57 0.47
C SER A 218 -6.05 -2.69 1.15
N LEU A 219 -5.29 -3.46 0.37
CA LEU A 219 -4.38 -4.50 0.85
C LEU A 219 -2.90 -4.13 0.61
N GLY A 220 -2.62 -2.86 0.33
CA GLY A 220 -1.27 -2.36 0.08
C GLY A 220 -0.32 -2.61 1.26
N HIS A 221 -0.85 -2.64 2.49
CA HIS A 221 -0.08 -2.94 3.69
C HIS A 221 0.64 -4.28 3.63
N LEU A 222 0.03 -5.33 3.07
CA LEU A 222 0.67 -6.64 2.94
C LEU A 222 1.95 -6.54 2.10
N TRP A 223 1.89 -5.76 1.02
CA TRP A 223 3.04 -5.53 0.15
C TRP A 223 4.08 -4.61 0.82
N PHE A 224 3.65 -3.48 1.42
CA PHE A 224 4.56 -2.54 2.07
C PHE A 224 5.28 -3.14 3.30
N ASN A 225 4.63 -4.02 4.05
CA ASN A 225 5.26 -4.71 5.17
C ASN A 225 6.39 -5.63 4.69
N LEU A 226 6.18 -6.37 3.60
CA LEU A 226 7.22 -7.17 2.96
C LEU A 226 8.38 -6.29 2.46
N GLU A 227 8.09 -5.17 1.81
CA GLU A 227 9.11 -4.24 1.35
C GLU A 227 9.94 -3.66 2.51
N LYS A 228 9.27 -3.20 3.58
CA LYS A 228 9.96 -2.71 4.79
C LYS A 228 10.87 -3.76 5.40
N SER A 229 10.39 -4.99 5.54
CA SER A 229 11.17 -6.10 6.07
C SER A 229 12.35 -6.43 5.17
N ALA A 230 12.16 -6.45 3.84
CA ALA A 230 13.23 -6.66 2.88
C ALA A 230 14.32 -5.58 2.97
N ILE A 231 13.92 -4.31 3.15
CA ILE A 231 14.86 -3.19 3.33
C ILE A 231 15.59 -3.33 4.65
N HIS A 232 14.88 -3.59 5.75
CA HIS A 232 15.47 -3.72 7.08
C HIS A 232 16.49 -4.87 7.19
N GLU A 233 16.18 -6.01 6.55
CA GLU A 233 17.04 -7.18 6.50
C GLU A 233 18.18 -7.05 5.46
N GLY A 234 18.24 -5.94 4.72
CA GLY A 234 19.21 -5.72 3.64
C GLY A 234 19.06 -6.72 2.50
N TYR A 235 17.86 -7.25 2.29
CA TYR A 235 17.58 -8.26 1.28
C TYR A 235 17.71 -7.68 -0.13
N GLN A 236 18.60 -8.28 -0.93
CA GLN A 236 18.85 -7.90 -2.31
C GLN A 236 18.75 -9.11 -3.21
N ASN A 237 17.83 -9.06 -4.14
CA ASN A 237 17.78 -9.96 -5.29
C ASN A 237 18.23 -9.25 -6.58
N PHE A 238 18.80 -8.06 -6.44
CA PHE A 238 19.26 -7.30 -7.60
C PHE A 238 20.54 -7.94 -8.13
N THR A 239 20.39 -8.59 -9.23
CA THR A 239 21.46 -9.20 -10.00
C THR A 239 21.74 -8.29 -11.22
N ALA A 240 22.06 -7.02 -11.00
CA ALA A 240 22.71 -6.24 -12.05
C ALA A 240 24.07 -6.90 -12.32
N THR A 241 24.01 -8.00 -13.01
CA THR A 241 25.10 -8.94 -13.09
C THR A 241 26.14 -8.53 -14.08
N GLN A 242 25.84 -7.59 -14.98
CA GLN A 242 26.74 -7.28 -16.04
C GLN A 242 26.85 -5.78 -16.25
N ALA A 243 27.93 -5.22 -15.76
CA ALA A 243 28.43 -3.99 -16.32
C ALA A 243 28.53 -4.12 -17.85
N SER A 244 28.16 -3.07 -18.58
CA SER A 244 28.28 -3.07 -20.03
C SER A 244 29.73 -3.33 -20.47
N ALA A 245 29.94 -3.78 -21.67
CA ALA A 245 31.27 -3.92 -22.25
C ALA A 245 32.04 -2.58 -22.19
N ALA A 246 31.32 -1.46 -22.36
CA ALA A 246 31.89 -0.11 -22.23
C ALA A 246 32.33 0.18 -20.79
N PHE A 247 31.53 -0.16 -19.78
CA PHE A 247 31.91 0.01 -18.38
C PHE A 247 33.09 -0.90 -17.99
N THR A 248 33.07 -2.16 -18.42
CA THR A 248 34.20 -3.09 -18.21
C THR A 248 35.49 -2.59 -18.86
N THR A 249 35.38 -1.99 -20.03
CA THR A 249 36.56 -1.34 -20.69
C THR A 249 37.06 -0.16 -19.88
N LEU A 250 36.17 0.69 -19.36
CA LEU A 250 36.54 1.80 -18.48
C LEU A 250 37.22 1.34 -17.18
N GLN A 251 36.70 0.27 -16.56
CA GLN A 251 37.33 -0.33 -15.38
C GLN A 251 38.76 -0.76 -15.71
N LYS A 252 38.99 -1.46 -16.80
CA LYS A 252 40.32 -1.90 -17.25
C LYS A 252 41.28 -0.74 -17.50
N LEU A 253 40.79 0.32 -18.16
CA LEU A 253 41.60 1.50 -18.46
C LEU A 253 42.07 2.24 -17.17
N HIS A 254 41.20 2.26 -16.16
CA HIS A 254 41.54 2.88 -14.87
C HIS A 254 42.44 2.00 -13.98
N ALA A 255 42.30 0.66 -14.05
CA ALA A 255 43.05 -0.30 -13.24
C ALA A 255 44.57 -0.30 -13.52
N GLN A 256 44.99 0.05 -14.72
CA GLN A 256 46.40 0.03 -15.12
C GLN A 256 47.34 1.00 -14.33
N LYS A 257 46.79 1.76 -13.37
CA LYS A 257 47.54 2.85 -12.68
C LYS A 257 47.51 2.79 -11.14
N GLN A 258 47.08 1.70 -10.47
CA GLN A 258 46.80 1.78 -9.03
C GLN A 258 47.42 0.72 -8.13
N ASN A 259 47.80 1.16 -6.90
CA ASN A 259 48.11 0.32 -5.74
C ASN A 259 46.82 0.06 -4.93
N LEU A 260 46.62 -1.20 -4.52
CA LEU A 260 45.44 -1.66 -3.74
C LEU A 260 45.45 -1.05 -2.33
N ILE A 261 44.32 -0.48 -1.92
CA ILE A 261 44.02 -0.19 -0.51
C ILE A 261 42.82 -1.07 -0.13
N GLU A 262 43.01 -1.95 0.87
CA GLU A 262 41.92 -2.72 1.46
C GLU A 262 41.06 -1.83 2.36
N LEU A 263 39.74 -1.96 2.23
CA LEU A 263 38.79 -1.29 3.12
C LEU A 263 38.78 -1.97 4.50
N ALA A 264 38.85 -1.18 5.56
CA ALA A 264 38.70 -1.68 6.93
C ALA A 264 37.22 -2.10 7.18
N SER A 265 37.00 -3.10 8.03
CA SER A 265 35.69 -3.76 8.21
C SER A 265 34.63 -2.95 8.94
N ASP A 266 34.99 -1.85 9.65
CA ASP A 266 34.07 -1.11 10.53
C ASP A 266 34.06 0.40 10.24
N VAL A 267 33.89 0.77 8.98
CA VAL A 267 33.99 2.17 8.56
C VAL A 267 32.59 2.82 8.51
N ALA A 268 32.44 3.94 9.21
CA ALA A 268 31.18 4.69 9.23
C ALA A 268 30.84 5.36 7.88
N MET A 269 31.87 5.68 7.08
CA MET A 269 31.70 6.37 5.80
C MET A 269 32.65 5.81 4.74
N VAL A 270 32.12 5.50 3.57
CA VAL A 270 32.93 4.99 2.44
C VAL A 270 32.71 5.89 1.22
N THR A 271 33.80 6.22 0.52
CA THR A 271 33.73 6.90 -0.79
C THR A 271 33.88 5.86 -1.90
N VAL A 272 32.95 5.87 -2.87
CA VAL A 272 33.01 5.03 -4.07
C VAL A 272 33.36 5.89 -5.28
N SER A 273 34.34 5.46 -6.05
CA SER A 273 34.81 6.21 -7.23
C SER A 273 35.22 5.28 -8.38
N LEU A 274 35.44 5.85 -9.56
CA LEU A 274 36.10 5.19 -10.68
C LEU A 274 37.36 6.00 -11.07
N GLY A 275 38.52 5.50 -10.65
CA GLY A 275 39.80 6.20 -10.75
C GLY A 275 40.14 6.96 -9.47
N GLN A 276 41.42 7.34 -9.32
CA GLN A 276 41.99 7.83 -8.05
C GLN A 276 41.22 9.03 -7.45
N VAL A 277 40.78 8.86 -6.22
CA VAL A 277 40.35 9.93 -5.33
C VAL A 277 41.16 9.80 -4.03
N ALA A 278 41.88 10.86 -3.68
CA ALA A 278 42.74 10.86 -2.47
C ALA A 278 41.90 11.14 -1.21
N VAL A 279 41.09 10.18 -0.81
CA VAL A 279 40.25 10.24 0.41
C VAL A 279 40.42 8.92 1.16
N GLU A 280 40.50 8.96 2.50
CA GLU A 280 40.49 7.76 3.33
C GLU A 280 39.21 6.94 3.08
N ASN A 281 39.31 5.61 3.13
CA ASN A 281 38.21 4.67 2.93
C ASN A 281 37.53 4.80 1.56
N THR A 282 38.31 4.77 0.50
CA THR A 282 37.80 4.81 -0.89
C THR A 282 37.76 3.41 -1.47
N LEU A 283 36.57 2.98 -1.93
CA LEU A 283 36.39 1.85 -2.84
C LEU A 283 36.46 2.36 -4.29
N ASP A 284 37.56 2.09 -4.96
CA ASP A 284 37.75 2.40 -6.36
C ASP A 284 37.24 1.23 -7.21
N LEU A 285 36.24 1.50 -8.07
CA LEU A 285 35.60 0.50 -8.96
C LEU A 285 36.47 0.15 -10.18
N ALA A 286 37.67 0.74 -10.33
CA ALA A 286 38.63 0.30 -11.31
C ALA A 286 39.14 -1.10 -10.92
N ASP A 287 38.83 -2.12 -11.75
CA ASP A 287 39.27 -3.48 -11.47
C ASP A 287 40.76 -3.67 -11.76
N ASP A 288 41.44 -4.34 -10.83
CA ASP A 288 42.72 -4.97 -11.07
C ASP A 288 42.47 -6.35 -11.70
N PHE A 289 42.80 -6.52 -12.97
CA PHE A 289 42.65 -7.78 -13.71
C PHE A 289 43.79 -8.78 -13.46
N SER A 290 44.56 -8.61 -12.42
CA SER A 290 45.61 -9.57 -11.99
C SER A 290 44.93 -10.89 -11.57
N PRO A 291 45.54 -12.06 -11.83
CA PRO A 291 45.07 -13.34 -11.34
C PRO A 291 44.96 -13.33 -9.81
N GLY A 292 43.74 -13.52 -9.28
CA GLY A 292 43.47 -13.52 -7.85
C GLY A 292 42.93 -12.19 -7.28
N SER A 293 42.72 -11.14 -8.10
CA SER A 293 42.11 -9.91 -7.63
C SER A 293 40.62 -10.09 -7.26
N ASN A 294 40.21 -9.50 -6.13
CA ASN A 294 38.81 -9.44 -5.75
C ASN A 294 38.02 -8.53 -6.71
N ASN A 295 36.92 -9.01 -7.23
CA ASN A 295 36.04 -8.20 -8.11
C ASN A 295 35.48 -6.99 -7.34
N LYS A 296 35.86 -5.78 -7.75
CA LYS A 296 35.46 -4.51 -7.10
C LYS A 296 33.93 -4.26 -7.11
N LEU A 297 33.24 -4.72 -8.14
CA LEU A 297 31.77 -4.68 -8.15
C LEU A 297 31.18 -5.65 -7.13
N GLY A 298 31.80 -6.81 -6.91
CA GLY A 298 31.42 -7.73 -5.85
C GLY A 298 31.64 -7.11 -4.46
N GLN A 299 32.72 -6.35 -4.26
CA GLN A 299 32.94 -5.60 -3.04
C GLN A 299 31.88 -4.53 -2.81
N LEU A 300 31.49 -3.76 -3.82
CA LEU A 300 30.38 -2.81 -3.73
C LEU A 300 29.07 -3.49 -3.33
N LYS A 301 28.78 -4.65 -3.93
CA LYS A 301 27.58 -5.43 -3.58
C LYS A 301 27.57 -5.95 -2.15
N ALA A 302 28.75 -6.29 -1.62
CA ALA A 302 28.92 -6.75 -0.24
C ALA A 302 28.99 -5.60 0.78
N LEU A 303 29.27 -4.39 0.31
CA LEU A 303 29.46 -3.21 1.16
C LEU A 303 28.18 -2.88 1.92
N ARG A 304 28.33 -2.57 3.21
CA ARG A 304 27.27 -2.01 4.07
C ARG A 304 27.92 -0.97 4.96
N CYS A 305 27.54 0.28 4.78
CA CYS A 305 28.02 1.38 5.61
C CYS A 305 26.91 2.37 5.95
N PRO A 306 26.96 3.10 7.06
CA PRO A 306 25.99 4.13 7.39
C PRO A 306 25.90 5.24 6.35
N GLN A 307 27.04 5.78 5.92
CA GLN A 307 27.12 6.88 4.96
C GLN A 307 27.97 6.48 3.75
N LEU A 308 27.46 6.75 2.55
CA LEU A 308 28.18 6.49 1.32
C LEU A 308 28.27 7.77 0.48
N ILE A 309 29.45 8.03 -0.05
CA ILE A 309 29.72 9.16 -0.95
C ILE A 309 30.14 8.61 -2.31
N ALA A 310 29.48 9.02 -3.38
CA ALA A 310 29.91 8.71 -4.75
C ALA A 310 30.52 9.96 -5.38
N ARG A 311 31.82 9.90 -5.69
CA ARG A 311 32.56 10.98 -6.35
C ARG A 311 33.30 10.45 -7.55
N ASN A 312 33.45 11.29 -8.60
CA ASN A 312 34.21 10.95 -9.77
C ASN A 312 33.80 9.60 -10.37
N LEU A 313 32.51 9.33 -10.36
CA LEU A 313 31.91 8.04 -10.70
C LEU A 313 30.78 8.19 -11.74
N LEU A 314 29.68 8.81 -11.35
CA LEU A 314 28.43 8.78 -12.13
C LEU A 314 28.57 9.46 -13.51
N GLU A 315 29.27 10.56 -13.60
CA GLU A 315 29.53 11.28 -14.85
C GLU A 315 30.47 10.53 -15.80
N ARG A 316 31.15 9.48 -15.30
CA ARG A 316 32.12 8.68 -16.05
C ARG A 316 31.56 7.39 -16.59
N VAL A 317 30.48 6.87 -15.98
CA VAL A 317 29.89 5.60 -16.42
C VAL A 317 29.02 5.80 -17.65
N PRO A 318 28.92 4.79 -18.54
CA PRO A 318 27.96 4.81 -19.65
C PRO A 318 26.53 5.01 -19.13
N GLN A 319 25.70 5.73 -19.88
CA GLN A 319 24.32 6.04 -19.50
C GLN A 319 23.52 4.77 -19.14
N VAL A 320 23.76 3.67 -19.86
CA VAL A 320 23.10 2.38 -19.64
C VAL A 320 23.43 1.75 -18.29
N ASP A 321 24.55 2.12 -17.68
CA ASP A 321 25.01 1.57 -16.40
C ASP A 321 24.56 2.42 -15.21
N VAL A 322 24.05 3.62 -15.41
CA VAL A 322 23.69 4.55 -14.32
C VAL A 322 22.63 3.95 -13.39
N GLY A 323 21.56 3.36 -13.95
CA GLY A 323 20.43 2.83 -13.14
C GLY A 323 20.88 1.73 -12.16
N TRP A 324 21.57 0.69 -12.65
CA TRP A 324 22.03 -0.39 -11.78
C TRP A 324 23.10 0.08 -10.78
N LEU A 325 23.97 1.01 -11.18
CA LEU A 325 25.01 1.53 -10.30
C LEU A 325 24.39 2.36 -9.16
N LEU A 326 23.47 3.28 -9.47
CA LEU A 326 22.72 4.03 -8.45
C LEU A 326 22.00 3.09 -7.48
N HIS A 327 21.33 2.08 -8.01
CA HIS A 327 20.68 1.08 -7.16
C HIS A 327 21.67 0.36 -6.23
N SER A 328 22.84 -0.01 -6.74
CA SER A 328 23.89 -0.65 -5.94
C SER A 328 24.47 0.28 -4.86
N LEU A 329 24.61 1.58 -5.15
CA LEU A 329 25.03 2.58 -4.18
C LEU A 329 23.99 2.78 -3.07
N PHE A 330 22.71 2.88 -3.43
CA PHE A 330 21.63 2.94 -2.44
C PHE A 330 21.60 1.70 -1.56
N ALA A 331 21.79 0.53 -2.15
CA ALA A 331 21.79 -0.73 -1.43
C ALA A 331 23.00 -0.89 -0.50
N ALA A 332 24.11 -0.23 -0.79
CA ALA A 332 25.33 -0.31 -0.01
C ALA A 332 25.33 0.58 1.25
N THR A 333 24.34 1.46 1.43
CA THR A 333 24.23 2.35 2.59
C THR A 333 22.99 2.11 3.42
N SER A 334 23.05 2.37 4.73
CA SER A 334 21.91 2.21 5.65
C SER A 334 21.28 3.54 6.09
N GLU A 335 21.97 4.67 5.99
CA GLU A 335 21.46 5.97 6.47
C GLU A 335 21.45 7.05 5.39
N GLY A 336 22.53 7.19 4.61
CA GLY A 336 22.61 8.30 3.66
C GLY A 336 23.57 8.09 2.50
N LEU A 337 23.17 8.64 1.34
CA LEU A 337 23.92 8.62 0.10
C LEU A 337 24.17 10.04 -0.39
N GLU A 338 25.42 10.41 -0.61
CA GLU A 338 25.81 11.71 -1.14
C GLU A 338 26.49 11.53 -2.51
N LEU A 339 25.89 12.12 -3.54
CA LEU A 339 26.26 11.93 -4.94
C LEU A 339 26.85 13.21 -5.50
N PHE A 340 28.00 13.12 -6.14
CA PHE A 340 28.65 14.22 -6.83
C PHE A 340 28.70 13.93 -8.32
N VAL A 341 28.18 14.84 -9.12
CA VAL A 341 28.23 14.81 -10.57
C VAL A 341 28.90 16.11 -11.02
N GLU A 342 30.14 16.00 -11.45
CA GLU A 342 30.97 17.15 -11.82
C GLU A 342 31.55 16.95 -13.20
N TYR A 343 31.28 17.85 -14.12
CA TYR A 343 31.91 17.83 -15.43
C TYR A 343 32.19 19.21 -16.01
N ASN A 344 33.25 19.24 -16.82
CA ASN A 344 33.69 20.42 -17.56
C ASN A 344 33.39 20.19 -19.06
N ASP A 345 33.33 21.27 -19.83
CA ASP A 345 33.16 21.21 -21.32
C ASP A 345 34.37 20.57 -22.03
N GLU A 346 35.48 20.36 -21.32
CA GLU A 346 36.68 19.76 -21.89
C GLU A 346 36.49 18.25 -22.11
N SER A 347 36.68 17.79 -23.31
CA SER A 347 36.76 16.35 -23.64
C SER A 347 38.10 15.80 -23.08
N VAL A 348 37.98 14.81 -22.18
CA VAL A 348 39.17 14.10 -21.72
C VAL A 348 39.48 12.99 -22.76
N MET A 349 40.59 13.15 -23.47
CA MET A 349 41.14 12.08 -24.32
C MET A 349 42.01 11.18 -23.44
N LEU A 350 41.80 9.88 -23.52
CA LEU A 350 42.68 8.87 -22.90
C LEU A 350 43.99 8.77 -23.72
N ALA A 351 45.03 8.28 -23.11
CA ALA A 351 46.36 8.14 -23.71
C ALA A 351 46.41 7.25 -24.97
N ASP A 352 45.38 6.42 -25.16
CA ASP A 352 45.17 5.55 -26.32
C ASP A 352 44.30 6.19 -27.45
N GLY A 353 43.94 7.46 -27.30
CA GLY A 353 43.17 8.20 -28.29
C GLY A 353 41.63 8.00 -28.24
N PHE A 354 41.12 7.21 -27.27
CA PHE A 354 39.69 7.12 -27.04
C PHE A 354 39.18 8.32 -26.22
N GLY A 355 38.18 9.01 -26.78
CA GLY A 355 37.45 10.03 -26.03
C GLY A 355 36.58 9.39 -24.96
N LEU A 356 36.80 9.72 -23.69
CA LEU A 356 35.84 9.43 -22.64
C LEU A 356 34.60 10.29 -22.89
N GLU A 357 33.57 9.72 -23.49
CA GLU A 357 32.25 10.34 -23.49
C GLU A 357 31.74 10.34 -22.06
N ARG A 358 31.90 11.47 -21.38
CA ARG A 358 31.25 11.69 -20.10
C ARG A 358 29.75 11.74 -20.31
N ASN A 359 29.03 11.19 -19.35
CA ASN A 359 27.56 11.24 -19.34
C ASN A 359 27.10 12.68 -19.03
N ARG A 360 26.97 13.51 -20.07
CA ARG A 360 26.71 14.96 -19.98
C ARG A 360 25.22 15.28 -19.94
N GLN A 361 24.51 14.66 -19.03
CA GLN A 361 23.08 14.90 -18.86
C GLN A 361 22.80 16.16 -18.03
N SER A 362 21.53 16.68 -18.08
CA SER A 362 21.13 17.81 -17.27
C SER A 362 21.01 17.45 -15.79
N ALA A 363 20.98 18.47 -14.92
CA ALA A 363 20.75 18.25 -13.49
C ALA A 363 19.41 17.59 -13.20
N GLU A 364 18.36 17.94 -13.99
CA GLU A 364 17.03 17.34 -13.92
C GLU A 364 17.07 15.87 -14.29
N TRP A 365 17.78 15.50 -15.35
CA TRP A 365 17.94 14.10 -15.75
C TRP A 365 18.58 13.27 -14.65
N TRP A 366 19.67 13.77 -14.03
CA TRP A 366 20.33 13.11 -12.90
C TRP A 366 19.39 12.97 -11.71
N ARG A 367 18.62 14.03 -11.41
CA ARG A 367 17.61 13.99 -10.35
C ARG A 367 16.57 12.90 -10.60
N GLU A 368 16.08 12.77 -11.84
CA GLU A 368 15.11 11.73 -12.23
C GLU A 368 15.66 10.32 -12.05
N GLN A 369 16.90 10.06 -12.51
CA GLN A 369 17.55 8.74 -12.32
C GLN A 369 17.74 8.39 -10.85
N ILE A 370 18.11 9.37 -10.04
CA ILE A 370 18.28 9.18 -8.59
C ILE A 370 16.93 8.92 -7.92
N LEU A 371 15.86 9.65 -8.29
CA LEU A 371 14.52 9.43 -7.77
C LEU A 371 13.98 8.06 -8.13
N GLU A 372 14.20 7.60 -9.36
CA GLU A 372 13.83 6.27 -9.81
C GLU A 372 14.48 5.18 -8.92
N SER A 373 15.79 5.29 -8.68
CA SER A 373 16.50 4.36 -7.81
C SER A 373 16.11 4.53 -6.33
N ALA A 374 15.94 5.75 -5.85
CA ALA A 374 15.56 6.07 -4.46
C ALA A 374 14.17 5.53 -4.08
N ASN A 375 13.28 5.36 -5.04
CA ASN A 375 11.95 4.76 -4.81
C ASN A 375 12.04 3.32 -4.26
N ALA A 376 13.13 2.60 -4.55
CA ALA A 376 13.39 1.29 -3.97
C ALA A 376 13.90 1.38 -2.52
N PHE A 377 14.32 2.56 -2.06
CA PHE A 377 14.94 2.79 -0.76
C PHE A 377 14.33 4.01 -0.06
N PRO A 378 13.02 4.02 0.20
CA PRO A 378 12.28 5.22 0.64
C PRO A 378 12.71 5.78 1.98
N LEU A 379 13.43 5.00 2.80
CA LEU A 379 13.93 5.42 4.12
C LEU A 379 15.32 6.05 4.07
N LEU A 380 16.03 5.93 2.96
CA LEU A 380 17.39 6.47 2.82
C LEU A 380 17.36 7.95 2.44
N LYS A 381 18.21 8.72 3.08
CA LYS A 381 18.45 10.10 2.73
C LYS A 381 19.47 10.17 1.59
N TRP A 382 19.25 11.05 0.64
CA TRP A 382 20.23 11.27 -0.42
C TRP A 382 20.41 12.76 -0.72
N LYS A 383 21.60 13.10 -1.21
CA LYS A 383 21.96 14.42 -1.71
C LYS A 383 22.65 14.30 -3.05
N LEU A 384 22.30 15.17 -3.99
CA LEU A 384 22.99 15.33 -5.27
C LEU A 384 23.65 16.70 -5.33
N HIS A 385 24.94 16.74 -5.52
CA HIS A 385 25.73 17.92 -5.82
C HIS A 385 26.09 17.88 -7.31
N PHE A 386 25.37 18.69 -8.09
CA PHE A 386 25.62 18.83 -9.53
C PHE A 386 26.43 20.08 -9.79
N GLN A 387 27.54 19.94 -10.53
CA GLN A 387 28.38 21.05 -10.93
C GLN A 387 28.75 20.90 -12.42
N LYS A 388 28.40 21.91 -13.20
CA LYS A 388 28.79 22.03 -14.61
C LYS A 388 29.64 23.28 -14.81
N SER A 389 30.88 23.08 -15.22
CA SER A 389 31.79 24.19 -15.56
C SER A 389 31.80 24.40 -17.07
N THR A 390 31.47 25.61 -17.50
CA THR A 390 31.43 26.03 -18.91
C THR A 390 32.33 27.26 -19.11
N LYS A 391 32.62 27.61 -20.35
CA LYS A 391 33.32 28.87 -20.67
C LYS A 391 32.54 30.12 -20.22
N ALA A 392 31.21 29.99 -20.01
CA ALA A 392 30.34 31.08 -19.55
C ALA A 392 30.27 31.17 -18.02
N GLY A 393 30.76 30.19 -17.29
CA GLY A 393 30.73 30.15 -15.81
C GLY A 393 30.52 28.75 -15.24
N VAL A 394 30.34 28.70 -13.92
CA VAL A 394 30.09 27.45 -13.18
C VAL A 394 28.63 27.44 -12.72
N GLU A 395 27.88 26.46 -13.20
CA GLU A 395 26.53 26.16 -12.72
C GLU A 395 26.63 25.16 -11.56
N LYS A 396 25.99 25.45 -10.42
CA LYS A 396 25.91 24.56 -9.27
C LYS A 396 24.45 24.39 -8.87
N ILE A 397 23.97 23.15 -8.82
CA ILE A 397 22.63 22.81 -8.39
C ILE A 397 22.73 21.73 -7.31
N HIS A 398 21.95 21.85 -6.27
CA HIS A 398 21.88 20.87 -5.20
C HIS A 398 20.44 20.35 -5.10
N TYR A 399 20.32 19.03 -5.19
CA TYR A 399 19.08 18.33 -4.87
C TYR A 399 19.32 17.46 -3.64
N GLN A 400 18.27 17.24 -2.87
CA GLN A 400 18.32 16.29 -1.75
C GLN A 400 16.99 15.58 -1.65
N SER A 401 17.02 14.36 -1.11
CA SER A 401 15.79 13.70 -0.64
C SER A 401 15.08 14.68 0.28
N GLY A 402 13.77 14.82 0.07
CA GLY A 402 12.97 15.80 0.81
C GLY A 402 13.39 15.81 2.27
N ASN A 403 13.50 17.00 2.84
CA ASN A 403 14.01 17.19 4.19
C ASN A 403 13.11 16.48 5.20
N HIS A 404 13.24 15.16 5.34
CA HIS A 404 12.64 14.42 6.47
C HIS A 404 13.26 14.81 7.82
N ALA A 405 14.29 15.67 7.79
CA ALA A 405 14.87 16.28 9.00
C ALA A 405 14.15 17.55 9.44
N GLN A 406 13.36 18.21 8.58
CA GLN A 406 12.45 19.26 9.01
C GLN A 406 11.12 18.58 9.32
N VAL A 407 10.90 18.32 10.62
CA VAL A 407 9.62 17.83 11.12
C VAL A 407 8.55 18.77 10.58
N GLN A 408 7.71 18.26 9.66
CA GLN A 408 6.68 19.07 9.02
C GLN A 408 5.79 19.70 10.09
N SER A 409 5.50 20.98 9.96
CA SER A 409 4.58 21.65 10.86
C SER A 409 3.14 21.43 10.40
N ALA A 410 2.27 21.00 11.30
CA ALA A 410 0.87 20.78 10.98
C ALA A 410 -0.07 21.44 12.01
N TRP A 411 -1.16 22.01 11.53
CA TRP A 411 -2.26 22.38 12.41
C TRP A 411 -3.38 21.36 12.32
N ILE A 412 -3.79 20.83 13.47
CA ILE A 412 -4.96 19.96 13.61
C ILE A 412 -6.18 20.80 13.95
N LEU A 413 -7.14 20.89 13.03
CA LEU A 413 -8.39 21.61 13.25
C LEU A 413 -9.37 20.72 14.00
N THR A 414 -9.44 20.87 15.33
CA THR A 414 -10.34 20.09 16.18
C THR A 414 -11.73 20.69 16.28
N THR A 415 -12.72 19.81 16.44
CA THR A 415 -14.13 20.17 16.55
C THR A 415 -14.74 19.57 17.82
N HIS A 416 -16.06 19.70 18.02
CA HIS A 416 -16.78 19.04 19.12
C HIS A 416 -16.86 17.51 18.98
N ARG A 417 -16.45 16.95 17.84
CA ARG A 417 -16.50 15.50 17.57
C ARG A 417 -15.21 14.82 18.00
N LYS A 418 -15.22 14.24 19.19
CA LYS A 418 -14.04 13.60 19.78
C LYS A 418 -13.45 12.48 18.90
N GLY A 419 -14.29 11.62 18.29
CA GLY A 419 -13.82 10.54 17.42
C GLY A 419 -13.12 11.04 16.15
N ASP A 420 -13.61 12.12 15.53
CA ASP A 420 -12.95 12.71 14.36
C ASP A 420 -11.59 13.33 14.75
N ASN A 421 -11.53 14.01 15.93
CA ASN A 421 -10.29 14.61 16.44
C ASN A 421 -9.21 13.54 16.71
N ALA A 422 -9.59 12.41 17.35
CA ALA A 422 -8.67 11.33 17.65
C ALA A 422 -8.01 10.74 16.38
N GLN A 423 -8.76 10.65 15.27
CA GLN A 423 -8.19 10.20 14.00
C GLN A 423 -7.14 11.17 13.46
N LEU A 424 -7.39 12.50 13.55
CA LEU A 424 -6.45 13.52 13.10
C LEU A 424 -5.17 13.52 13.95
N GLU A 425 -5.31 13.42 15.27
CA GLU A 425 -4.19 13.37 16.20
C GLU A 425 -3.34 12.12 15.98
N LYS A 426 -3.99 10.95 15.79
CA LYS A 426 -3.30 9.70 15.49
C LYS A 426 -2.56 9.77 14.17
N LEU A 427 -3.18 10.27 13.09
CA LEU A 427 -2.53 10.44 11.80
C LEU A 427 -1.30 11.36 11.90
N GLY A 428 -1.42 12.50 12.60
CA GLY A 428 -0.31 13.43 12.79
C GLY A 428 0.85 12.83 13.58
N ALA A 429 0.55 12.03 14.61
CA ALA A 429 1.54 11.33 15.42
C ALA A 429 2.29 10.26 14.61
N GLU A 430 1.59 9.45 13.84
CA GLU A 430 2.20 8.40 13.00
C GLU A 430 3.04 8.98 11.84
N LEU A 431 2.68 10.18 11.33
CA LEU A 431 3.49 10.90 10.35
C LEU A 431 4.74 11.54 10.99
N GLY A 432 4.85 11.57 12.32
CA GLY A 432 5.96 12.20 13.04
C GLY A 432 6.00 13.72 12.89
N TRP A 433 4.85 14.37 12.62
CA TRP A 433 4.78 15.80 12.38
C TRP A 433 4.69 16.63 13.68
N ASN A 434 5.20 17.87 13.65
CA ASN A 434 5.00 18.82 14.74
C ASN A 434 3.58 19.40 14.68
N CYS A 435 2.67 18.80 15.44
CA CYS A 435 1.24 19.09 15.37
C CYS A 435 0.80 20.11 16.42
N HIS A 436 0.19 21.20 15.98
CA HIS A 436 -0.44 22.20 16.83
C HIS A 436 -1.97 22.13 16.75
N ILE A 437 -2.62 21.92 17.88
CA ILE A 437 -4.08 21.82 17.94
C ILE A 437 -4.72 23.22 17.88
N LYS A 438 -5.60 23.45 16.91
CA LYS A 438 -6.42 24.66 16.75
C LYS A 438 -7.89 24.30 16.93
N SER A 439 -8.46 24.62 18.08
CA SER A 439 -9.86 24.28 18.42
C SER A 439 -10.86 25.23 17.77
N LEU A 440 -11.80 24.70 17.01
CA LEU A 440 -12.82 25.45 16.29
C LEU A 440 -14.16 25.45 17.04
N HIS A 441 -14.65 26.62 17.40
CA HIS A 441 -15.99 26.83 17.95
C HIS A 441 -16.88 27.45 16.86
N PHE A 442 -18.02 26.84 16.59
CA PHE A 442 -18.86 27.18 15.45
C PHE A 442 -20.03 28.08 15.85
N ARG A 443 -20.39 28.96 14.92
CA ARG A 443 -21.60 29.83 14.99
C ARG A 443 -22.80 29.12 14.33
N PRO A 444 -24.04 29.55 14.57
CA PRO A 444 -25.23 29.06 13.87
C PRO A 444 -25.15 29.18 12.35
N THR A 445 -24.48 30.18 11.82
CA THR A 445 -24.20 30.40 10.37
C THR A 445 -23.48 29.23 9.68
N ASN A 446 -22.91 28.33 10.45
CA ASN A 446 -22.28 27.11 9.94
C ASN A 446 -23.27 26.08 9.32
N HIS A 447 -24.58 26.32 9.38
CA HIS A 447 -25.56 25.49 8.67
C HIS A 447 -25.60 25.77 7.17
N ILE A 448 -25.05 26.90 6.69
CA ILE A 448 -24.93 27.20 5.26
C ILE A 448 -24.10 26.12 4.56
N PRO A 449 -24.56 25.61 3.39
CA PRO A 449 -23.78 24.61 2.62
C PRO A 449 -22.38 25.10 2.26
N ASN A 450 -21.38 24.22 2.30
CA ASN A 450 -19.98 24.57 2.03
C ASN A 450 -19.76 25.13 0.61
N TYR A 451 -20.62 24.81 -0.33
CA TYR A 451 -20.59 25.36 -1.68
C TYR A 451 -20.71 26.90 -1.65
N PHE A 452 -21.65 27.45 -0.85
CA PHE A 452 -21.84 28.88 -0.69
C PHE A 452 -20.88 29.50 0.32
N MET A 453 -20.46 28.74 1.33
CA MET A 453 -19.47 29.20 2.32
C MET A 453 -18.11 29.50 1.73
N GLY A 454 -17.71 28.76 0.71
CA GLY A 454 -16.40 28.88 0.07
C GLY A 454 -15.23 28.63 1.04
N ALA A 455 -14.19 29.41 0.89
CA ALA A 455 -13.04 29.47 1.80
C ALA A 455 -13.27 30.66 2.76
N SER A 456 -13.72 30.40 3.99
CA SER A 456 -14.22 31.45 4.88
C SER A 456 -14.10 31.07 6.35
N LEU A 457 -13.89 32.09 7.20
CA LEU A 457 -13.99 32.00 8.66
C LEU A 457 -15.38 32.41 9.21
N PHE A 458 -16.34 32.69 8.36
CA PHE A 458 -17.66 33.17 8.74
C PHE A 458 -18.43 32.22 9.65
N GLY A 459 -18.21 30.90 9.50
CA GLY A 459 -18.85 29.84 10.28
C GLY A 459 -18.29 29.60 11.68
N ILE A 460 -17.21 30.29 12.09
CA ILE A 460 -16.55 30.10 13.39
C ILE A 460 -16.61 31.34 14.28
N SER A 461 -16.40 31.13 15.59
CA SER A 461 -16.38 32.23 16.58
C SER A 461 -15.19 33.18 16.34
N SER A 462 -15.32 34.41 16.79
CA SER A 462 -14.25 35.41 16.68
C SER A 462 -12.97 34.97 17.40
N LYS A 463 -13.10 34.28 18.53
CA LYS A 463 -11.97 33.75 19.29
C LYS A 463 -11.22 32.66 18.46
N SER A 464 -11.96 31.72 17.84
CA SER A 464 -11.33 30.75 16.95
C SER A 464 -10.73 31.40 15.71
N ALA A 465 -11.37 32.40 15.12
CA ALA A 465 -10.83 33.11 13.97
C ALA A 465 -9.53 33.88 14.31
N ALA A 466 -9.45 34.46 15.51
CA ALA A 466 -8.25 35.17 16.00
C ALA A 466 -7.07 34.20 16.20
N SER A 467 -7.31 32.98 16.71
CA SER A 467 -6.27 31.96 16.92
C SER A 467 -5.68 31.36 15.62
N LEU A 468 -6.29 31.64 14.46
CA LEU A 468 -5.82 31.23 13.14
C LEU A 468 -5.03 32.32 12.40
N LYS A 469 -4.90 33.51 12.95
CA LYS A 469 -4.19 34.66 12.35
C LYS A 469 -2.75 34.74 12.86
N ASP A 470 -2.02 33.62 12.77
CA ASP A 470 -0.61 33.57 13.12
C ASP A 470 0.26 34.17 12.00
N LYS A 471 1.50 34.57 12.34
CA LYS A 471 2.46 35.09 11.37
C LYS A 471 3.09 34.00 10.51
N GLU A 472 3.15 32.79 11.04
CA GLU A 472 3.73 31.60 10.35
C GLU A 472 2.64 30.58 10.04
N TRP A 473 2.52 30.24 8.76
CA TRP A 473 1.58 29.23 8.31
C TRP A 473 2.21 27.84 8.41
N PRO A 474 1.43 26.81 8.78
CA PRO A 474 1.93 25.44 8.82
C PRO A 474 2.11 24.89 7.40
N ASP A 475 2.94 23.86 7.27
CA ASP A 475 3.08 23.13 6.01
C ASP A 475 1.80 22.36 5.66
N TYR A 476 1.13 21.83 6.69
CA TYR A 476 -0.08 21.02 6.54
C TYR A 476 -1.22 21.44 7.47
N ILE A 477 -2.44 21.25 6.97
CA ILE A 477 -3.66 21.23 7.77
C ILE A 477 -4.23 19.83 7.78
N LEU A 478 -4.42 19.28 8.97
CA LEU A 478 -5.22 18.09 9.20
C LEU A 478 -6.62 18.51 9.65
N SER A 479 -7.64 18.15 8.90
CA SER A 479 -9.02 18.55 9.15
C SER A 479 -10.01 17.41 8.93
N SER A 480 -11.18 17.49 9.55
CA SER A 480 -12.24 16.48 9.39
C SER A 480 -13.62 17.12 9.38
N GLY A 481 -14.51 16.49 8.61
CA GLY A 481 -15.93 16.80 8.58
C GLY A 481 -16.31 18.12 7.92
N ARG A 482 -17.61 18.28 7.65
CA ARG A 482 -18.15 19.40 6.87
C ARG A 482 -17.73 20.77 7.38
N ARG A 483 -17.73 20.97 8.71
CA ARG A 483 -17.59 22.28 9.32
C ARG A 483 -16.19 22.85 9.28
N ALA A 484 -15.16 22.00 9.28
CA ALA A 484 -13.75 22.42 9.22
C ALA A 484 -13.30 22.74 7.79
N ALA A 485 -13.94 22.20 6.77
CA ALA A 485 -13.52 22.33 5.37
C ALA A 485 -13.43 23.78 4.87
N PRO A 486 -14.39 24.70 5.13
CA PRO A 486 -14.26 26.10 4.74
C PRO A 486 -13.08 26.81 5.40
N VAL A 487 -12.81 26.47 6.67
CA VAL A 487 -11.70 27.04 7.46
C VAL A 487 -10.35 26.58 6.91
N ALA A 488 -10.20 25.28 6.63
CA ALA A 488 -8.98 24.74 6.03
C ALA A 488 -8.68 25.39 4.67
N ARG A 489 -9.70 25.55 3.81
CA ARG A 489 -9.58 26.23 2.53
C ARG A 489 -9.18 27.71 2.68
N TRP A 490 -9.71 28.40 3.70
CA TRP A 490 -9.32 29.78 3.99
C TRP A 490 -7.85 29.88 4.39
N ILE A 491 -7.34 28.96 5.24
CA ILE A 491 -5.93 28.91 5.64
C ILE A 491 -5.04 28.73 4.41
N LYS A 492 -5.39 27.80 3.50
CA LYS A 492 -4.65 27.61 2.24
C LYS A 492 -4.58 28.87 1.39
N GLN A 493 -5.69 29.61 1.28
CA GLN A 493 -5.69 30.90 0.56
C GLN A 493 -4.85 31.96 1.29
N ALA A 494 -4.99 32.09 2.60
CA ALA A 494 -4.29 33.07 3.41
C ALA A 494 -2.76 32.83 3.45
N SER A 495 -2.32 31.56 3.32
CA SER A 495 -0.91 31.18 3.18
C SER A 495 -0.34 31.38 1.77
N GLY A 496 -1.13 31.94 0.82
CA GLY A 496 -0.71 32.06 -0.58
C GLY A 496 -0.60 30.71 -1.30
N GLY A 497 -1.33 29.70 -0.85
CA GLY A 497 -1.33 28.35 -1.43
C GLY A 497 -0.21 27.42 -0.91
N LYS A 498 0.66 27.89 -0.04
CA LYS A 498 1.79 27.11 0.50
C LYS A 498 1.34 25.97 1.41
N THR A 499 0.33 26.20 2.25
CA THR A 499 -0.20 25.16 3.15
C THR A 499 -0.98 24.10 2.39
N ARG A 500 -0.65 22.84 2.58
CA ARG A 500 -1.35 21.67 1.99
C ARG A 500 -2.48 21.21 2.90
N LEU A 501 -3.57 20.71 2.29
CA LEU A 501 -4.76 20.30 3.03
C LEU A 501 -4.96 18.78 2.96
N ILE A 502 -4.95 18.12 4.11
CA ILE A 502 -5.36 16.72 4.28
C ILE A 502 -6.69 16.71 5.04
N HIS A 503 -7.68 16.02 4.49
CA HIS A 503 -9.03 16.00 5.06
C HIS A 503 -9.52 14.56 5.28
N ILE A 504 -9.93 14.22 6.50
CA ILE A 504 -10.51 12.92 6.82
C ILE A 504 -12.04 12.99 6.70
N GLY A 505 -12.60 12.05 5.96
CA GLY A 505 -14.02 11.97 5.67
C GLY A 505 -14.42 12.84 4.48
N ARG A 506 -15.70 13.19 4.41
CA ARG A 506 -16.24 13.97 3.29
C ARG A 506 -16.19 15.47 3.57
N PRO A 507 -15.56 16.30 2.72
CA PRO A 507 -15.45 17.75 2.93
C PRO A 507 -16.71 18.54 2.56
N TRP A 508 -17.70 17.94 1.84
CA TRP A 508 -18.95 18.58 1.39
C TRP A 508 -18.73 19.80 0.46
N CYS A 509 -17.65 19.79 -0.26
CA CYS A 509 -17.31 20.75 -1.33
C CYS A 509 -16.42 20.04 -2.35
N ALA A 510 -15.97 20.73 -3.39
CA ALA A 510 -15.17 20.13 -4.44
C ALA A 510 -13.88 19.49 -3.88
N LEU A 511 -13.65 18.23 -4.21
CA LEU A 511 -12.50 17.43 -3.74
C LEU A 511 -11.16 18.02 -4.18
N LYS A 512 -11.13 18.68 -5.35
CA LYS A 512 -9.94 19.35 -5.89
C LYS A 512 -9.37 20.48 -5.01
N HIS A 513 -10.11 20.93 -4.00
CA HIS A 513 -9.60 21.96 -3.07
C HIS A 513 -8.64 21.40 -2.02
N PHE A 514 -8.62 20.08 -1.87
CA PHE A 514 -7.75 19.37 -0.93
C PHE A 514 -6.62 18.69 -1.67
N ASP A 515 -5.45 18.70 -1.08
CA ASP A 515 -4.30 17.97 -1.61
C ASP A 515 -4.47 16.48 -1.40
N LEU A 516 -5.15 16.09 -0.31
CA LEU A 516 -5.53 14.72 -0.02
C LEU A 516 -6.85 14.65 0.77
N VAL A 517 -7.69 13.69 0.40
CA VAL A 517 -8.92 13.33 1.15
C VAL A 517 -8.84 11.84 1.50
N ILE A 518 -8.90 11.52 2.79
CA ILE A 518 -8.92 10.15 3.30
C ILE A 518 -10.37 9.82 3.63
N THR A 519 -10.94 8.83 2.97
CA THR A 519 -12.36 8.48 3.11
C THR A 519 -12.56 7.02 3.45
N THR A 520 -13.77 6.67 3.87
CA THR A 520 -14.20 5.30 4.19
C THR A 520 -15.50 4.98 3.43
N PRO A 521 -15.87 3.70 3.23
CA PRO A 521 -16.92 3.27 2.31
C PRO A 521 -18.28 3.96 2.51
N GLN A 522 -18.64 4.30 3.76
CA GLN A 522 -19.92 4.96 4.06
C GLN A 522 -20.07 6.34 3.43
N TYR A 523 -19.00 6.98 2.98
CA TYR A 523 -19.08 8.30 2.33
C TYR A 523 -19.24 8.23 0.82
N GLN A 524 -18.94 7.08 0.21
CA GLN A 524 -19.06 6.82 -1.22
C GLN A 524 -18.51 7.95 -2.10
N LEU A 525 -17.28 8.35 -1.84
CA LEU A 525 -16.61 9.33 -2.68
C LEU A 525 -16.09 8.68 -3.96
N PRO A 526 -16.03 9.44 -5.08
CA PRO A 526 -15.47 8.92 -6.33
C PRO A 526 -13.96 8.71 -6.25
N LEU A 527 -13.47 7.78 -7.05
CA LEU A 527 -12.03 7.55 -7.22
C LEU A 527 -11.38 8.78 -7.86
N ARG A 528 -10.38 9.36 -7.20
CA ARG A 528 -9.56 10.49 -7.67
C ARG A 528 -8.14 10.31 -7.18
N SER A 529 -7.17 10.88 -7.87
CA SER A 529 -5.75 10.82 -7.49
C SER A 529 -5.45 11.42 -6.11
N ASN A 530 -6.34 12.27 -5.62
CA ASN A 530 -6.23 12.88 -4.28
C ASN A 530 -7.23 12.31 -3.26
N VAL A 531 -7.77 11.10 -3.47
CA VAL A 531 -8.71 10.45 -2.56
C VAL A 531 -8.22 9.05 -2.19
N ILE A 532 -7.93 8.84 -0.92
CA ILE A 532 -7.60 7.53 -0.34
C ILE A 532 -8.88 6.89 0.18
N HIS A 533 -9.13 5.65 -0.19
CA HIS A 533 -10.28 4.85 0.25
C HIS A 533 -9.83 3.78 1.23
N ASN A 534 -9.92 4.08 2.52
CA ASN A 534 -9.69 3.10 3.58
C ASN A 534 -10.98 2.33 3.89
N CYS A 535 -10.87 1.08 4.33
CA CYS A 535 -12.04 0.31 4.77
C CYS A 535 -12.50 0.75 6.16
N LEU A 536 -11.55 1.13 7.03
CA LEU A 536 -11.79 1.50 8.43
C LEU A 536 -11.29 2.91 8.74
N PRO A 537 -11.95 3.63 9.66
CA PRO A 537 -11.40 4.84 10.25
C PRO A 537 -10.22 4.53 11.18
N PHE A 538 -9.37 5.52 11.44
CA PHE A 538 -8.15 5.38 12.26
C PHE A 538 -8.40 5.26 13.76
N ASN A 539 -9.65 5.24 14.21
CA ASN A 539 -9.98 5.11 15.62
C ASN A 539 -9.41 3.82 16.19
N SER A 540 -8.77 3.92 17.35
CA SER A 540 -8.32 2.78 18.15
C SER A 540 -8.37 3.15 19.63
N ILE A 541 -8.45 2.13 20.47
CA ILE A 541 -8.41 2.26 21.94
C ILE A 541 -7.04 1.75 22.39
N SER A 542 -6.29 2.56 23.14
CA SER A 542 -4.97 2.16 23.62
C SER A 542 -5.05 1.05 24.67
N SER A 543 -4.09 0.12 24.64
CA SER A 543 -4.00 -0.98 25.60
C SER A 543 -3.87 -0.50 27.05
N SER A 544 -3.16 0.60 27.28
CA SER A 544 -3.03 1.21 28.61
C SER A 544 -4.37 1.68 29.17
N ARG A 545 -5.19 2.32 28.33
CA ARG A 545 -6.54 2.76 28.70
C ARG A 545 -7.47 1.57 28.97
N MET A 546 -7.39 0.53 28.14
CA MET A 546 -8.16 -0.70 28.36
C MET A 546 -7.86 -1.33 29.72
N MET A 547 -6.58 -1.41 30.09
CA MET A 547 -6.17 -2.00 31.36
C MET A 547 -6.66 -1.18 32.56
N ALA A 548 -6.51 0.16 32.51
CA ALA A 548 -6.98 1.04 33.56
C ALA A 548 -8.50 0.99 33.74
N ASP A 549 -9.27 1.12 32.68
CA ASP A 549 -10.73 1.13 32.69
C ASP A 549 -11.30 -0.26 33.10
N LYS A 550 -10.59 -1.35 32.74
CA LYS A 550 -10.92 -2.74 33.18
C LYS A 550 -10.82 -2.88 34.70
N THR A 551 -9.73 -2.43 35.29
CA THR A 551 -9.49 -2.53 36.73
C THR A 551 -10.53 -1.73 37.53
N ASP A 552 -10.82 -0.51 37.13
CA ASP A 552 -11.83 0.34 37.73
C ASP A 552 -13.24 -0.30 37.69
N LEU A 553 -13.60 -0.87 36.54
CA LEU A 553 -14.91 -1.46 36.32
C LEU A 553 -15.10 -2.75 37.15
N LEU A 554 -14.09 -3.60 37.24
CA LEU A 554 -14.16 -4.87 38.00
C LEU A 554 -14.54 -4.64 39.45
N SER A 555 -14.09 -3.55 40.06
CA SER A 555 -14.45 -3.20 41.45
C SER A 555 -15.95 -2.92 41.63
N GLN A 556 -16.66 -2.57 40.54
CA GLN A 556 -18.10 -2.25 40.55
C GLN A 556 -18.99 -3.44 40.18
N LEU A 557 -18.41 -4.58 39.72
CA LEU A 557 -19.13 -5.75 39.20
C LEU A 557 -19.34 -6.89 40.22
N SER A 558 -19.11 -6.66 41.51
CA SER A 558 -19.25 -7.70 42.57
C SER A 558 -20.59 -8.42 42.57
N VAL A 559 -21.66 -7.77 42.09
CA VAL A 559 -23.04 -8.30 42.01
C VAL A 559 -23.32 -9.06 40.71
N CYS A 560 -22.46 -8.95 39.70
CA CYS A 560 -22.67 -9.54 38.38
C CYS A 560 -21.38 -10.24 37.91
N PRO A 561 -21.18 -11.52 38.26
CA PRO A 561 -19.96 -12.25 37.92
C PRO A 561 -19.87 -12.57 36.44
N GLY A 562 -18.63 -12.65 35.92
CA GLY A 562 -18.36 -13.09 34.55
C GLY A 562 -18.53 -14.59 34.29
N PRO A 563 -18.37 -15.06 33.07
CA PRO A 563 -17.90 -14.30 31.91
C PRO A 563 -18.91 -13.27 31.41
N TYR A 564 -18.42 -12.29 30.61
CA TYR A 564 -19.25 -11.15 30.21
C TYR A 564 -19.48 -11.08 28.68
N LEU A 565 -20.71 -10.64 28.34
CA LEU A 565 -21.12 -10.21 27.01
C LEU A 565 -21.39 -8.70 27.09
N THR A 566 -20.82 -7.91 26.20
CA THR A 566 -21.08 -6.46 26.17
C THR A 566 -22.06 -6.08 25.07
N VAL A 567 -23.09 -5.32 25.42
CA VAL A 567 -24.07 -4.74 24.49
C VAL A 567 -23.87 -3.24 24.42
N VAL A 568 -23.68 -2.72 23.21
CA VAL A 568 -23.51 -1.29 22.95
C VAL A 568 -24.69 -0.77 22.14
N ILE A 569 -25.51 0.09 22.77
CA ILE A 569 -26.65 0.71 22.12
C ILE A 569 -26.25 2.09 21.64
N GLY A 570 -26.10 2.26 20.33
CA GLY A 570 -25.79 3.52 19.67
C GLY A 570 -26.98 4.49 19.62
N GLY A 571 -27.07 5.28 18.57
CA GLY A 571 -28.16 6.23 18.39
C GLY A 571 -28.51 6.42 16.92
N PRO A 572 -29.73 6.87 16.63
CA PRO A 572 -30.23 6.94 15.26
C PRO A 572 -29.31 7.80 14.37
N SER A 573 -28.95 7.25 13.22
CA SER A 573 -28.19 7.93 12.16
C SER A 573 -28.97 7.80 10.88
N ARG A 574 -29.56 8.90 10.37
CA ARG A 574 -30.40 8.83 9.15
C ARG A 574 -29.73 8.03 8.04
N PRO A 575 -30.44 7.08 7.42
CA PRO A 575 -31.87 6.75 7.50
C PRO A 575 -32.27 5.77 8.63
N TYR A 576 -31.32 5.25 9.38
CA TYR A 576 -31.50 4.18 10.34
C TYR A 576 -32.20 4.68 11.62
N VAL A 577 -33.12 3.87 12.14
CA VAL A 577 -33.92 4.21 13.34
C VAL A 577 -33.84 3.10 14.38
N ILE A 578 -33.86 3.52 15.64
CA ILE A 578 -33.99 2.63 16.80
C ILE A 578 -35.41 2.78 17.33
N ASN A 579 -36.17 1.69 17.34
CA ASN A 579 -37.54 1.63 17.84
C ASN A 579 -37.71 0.47 18.82
N GLN A 580 -38.89 0.37 19.44
CA GLN A 580 -39.20 -0.65 20.43
C GLN A 580 -39.07 -2.08 19.87
N GLY A 581 -39.51 -2.33 18.62
CA GLY A 581 -39.43 -3.66 18.01
C GLY A 581 -37.99 -4.14 17.86
N VAL A 582 -37.07 -3.25 17.41
CA VAL A 582 -35.64 -3.56 17.31
C VAL A 582 -35.04 -3.88 18.68
N MET A 583 -35.34 -3.06 19.69
CA MET A 583 -34.80 -3.29 21.04
C MET A 583 -35.30 -4.59 21.65
N LYS A 584 -36.56 -4.96 21.39
CA LYS A 584 -37.14 -6.23 21.83
C LYS A 584 -36.46 -7.42 21.15
N ALA A 585 -36.33 -7.40 19.82
CA ALA A 585 -35.65 -8.47 19.07
C ALA A 585 -34.19 -8.62 19.52
N MET A 586 -33.49 -7.49 19.64
CA MET A 586 -32.11 -7.49 20.13
C MET A 586 -31.97 -8.12 21.53
N ALA A 587 -32.89 -7.78 22.46
CA ALA A 587 -32.85 -8.33 23.80
C ALA A 587 -33.07 -9.86 23.84
N GLN A 588 -33.97 -10.37 22.99
CA GLN A 588 -34.22 -11.80 22.83
C GLN A 588 -33.00 -12.56 22.35
N SER A 589 -32.33 -12.08 21.27
CA SER A 589 -31.11 -12.68 20.75
C SER A 589 -29.94 -12.58 21.73
N VAL A 590 -29.83 -11.46 22.48
CA VAL A 590 -28.83 -11.30 23.55
C VAL A 590 -29.07 -12.32 24.68
N ASP A 591 -30.33 -12.51 25.07
CA ASP A 591 -30.68 -13.52 26.12
C ASP A 591 -30.32 -14.94 25.69
N GLU A 592 -30.56 -15.27 24.42
CA GLU A 592 -30.23 -16.59 23.86
C GLU A 592 -28.72 -16.82 23.91
N LEU A 593 -27.94 -15.84 23.43
CA LEU A 593 -26.47 -15.92 23.43
C LEU A 593 -25.90 -15.97 24.84
N ALA A 594 -26.36 -15.10 25.71
CA ALA A 594 -25.91 -15.04 27.10
C ALA A 594 -26.18 -16.35 27.87
N LYS A 595 -27.36 -16.99 27.64
CA LYS A 595 -27.70 -18.28 28.22
C LYS A 595 -26.84 -19.42 27.63
N ARG A 596 -26.67 -19.44 26.32
CA ARG A 596 -25.84 -20.44 25.64
C ARG A 596 -24.42 -20.46 26.19
N ASN A 597 -23.84 -19.28 26.43
CA ASN A 597 -22.46 -19.12 26.83
C ASN A 597 -22.30 -18.91 28.39
N GLY A 598 -23.36 -18.92 29.16
CA GLY A 598 -23.32 -18.68 30.61
C GLY A 598 -22.82 -17.29 31.02
N GLN A 599 -23.10 -16.27 30.20
CA GLN A 599 -22.54 -14.92 30.33
C GLN A 599 -23.50 -13.96 31.06
N SER A 600 -22.93 -13.00 31.80
CA SER A 600 -23.64 -11.83 32.31
C SER A 600 -23.53 -10.67 31.30
N VAL A 601 -24.57 -9.84 31.17
CA VAL A 601 -24.70 -8.82 30.15
C VAL A 601 -24.30 -7.44 30.69
N LEU A 602 -23.29 -6.81 30.11
CA LEU A 602 -22.90 -5.41 30.34
C LEU A 602 -23.51 -4.53 29.24
N ILE A 603 -24.35 -3.55 29.63
CA ILE A 603 -25.05 -2.71 28.65
C ILE A 603 -24.49 -1.30 28.71
N CYS A 604 -24.02 -0.78 27.59
CA CYS A 604 -23.55 0.60 27.43
C CYS A 604 -24.44 1.40 26.48
N THR A 605 -24.78 2.61 26.85
CA THR A 605 -25.47 3.55 25.97
C THR A 605 -24.55 4.66 25.48
N SER A 606 -24.94 5.35 24.41
CA SER A 606 -24.20 6.46 23.80
C SER A 606 -24.90 7.80 24.02
N PRO A 607 -24.24 8.96 23.82
CA PRO A 607 -24.86 10.27 23.88
C PRO A 607 -26.07 10.45 22.95
N ARG A 608 -26.22 9.61 21.93
CA ARG A 608 -27.30 9.66 20.95
C ARG A 608 -28.38 8.62 21.16
N THR A 609 -28.21 7.74 22.11
CA THR A 609 -29.19 6.68 22.41
C THR A 609 -30.55 7.31 22.77
N PRO A 610 -31.65 6.88 22.13
CA PRO A 610 -32.98 7.39 22.48
C PRO A 610 -33.31 7.09 23.96
N LYS A 611 -33.90 8.07 24.67
CA LYS A 611 -34.18 7.97 26.10
C LYS A 611 -34.91 6.69 26.51
N ASN A 612 -35.80 6.16 25.66
CA ASN A 612 -36.58 4.98 25.97
C ASN A 612 -35.91 3.66 25.54
N ALA A 613 -34.81 3.71 24.73
CA ALA A 613 -34.22 2.51 24.14
C ALA A 613 -33.71 1.52 25.18
N LEU A 614 -33.03 2.00 26.23
CA LEU A 614 -32.55 1.16 27.32
C LEU A 614 -33.73 0.52 28.09
N GLY A 615 -34.80 1.27 28.33
CA GLY A 615 -36.02 0.75 28.98
C GLY A 615 -36.68 -0.36 28.16
N TRP A 616 -36.84 -0.16 26.84
CA TRP A 616 -37.40 -1.18 25.94
C TRP A 616 -36.53 -2.45 25.89
N PHE A 617 -35.22 -2.29 25.87
CA PHE A 617 -34.28 -3.40 25.86
C PHE A 617 -34.34 -4.19 27.16
N ARG A 618 -34.27 -3.53 28.34
CA ARG A 618 -34.26 -4.18 29.65
C ARG A 618 -35.61 -4.83 29.99
N ALA A 619 -36.72 -4.36 29.49
CA ALA A 619 -38.03 -4.94 29.70
C ALA A 619 -38.13 -6.39 29.17
N GLU A 620 -37.38 -6.73 28.13
CA GLU A 620 -37.37 -8.04 27.50
C GLU A 620 -36.17 -8.91 27.94
N LEU A 621 -35.08 -8.30 28.43
CA LEU A 621 -33.86 -9.01 28.84
C LEU A 621 -34.05 -9.73 30.17
N ARG A 622 -33.80 -11.03 30.21
CA ARG A 622 -33.94 -11.88 31.40
C ARG A 622 -32.62 -12.30 32.05
N SER A 623 -31.54 -12.28 31.28
CA SER A 623 -30.19 -12.61 31.77
C SER A 623 -29.70 -11.58 32.78
N ARG A 624 -28.79 -11.99 33.67
CA ARG A 624 -28.15 -11.07 34.62
C ARG A 624 -27.51 -9.92 33.86
N ASN A 625 -27.80 -8.69 34.26
CA ASN A 625 -27.31 -7.53 33.53
C ASN A 625 -27.00 -6.35 34.46
N ILE A 626 -26.03 -5.54 34.01
CA ILE A 626 -25.75 -4.19 34.53
C ILE A 626 -25.77 -3.22 33.35
N ALA A 627 -26.48 -2.08 33.53
CA ALA A 627 -26.56 -1.05 32.53
C ALA A 627 -25.81 0.21 32.95
N PHE A 628 -24.96 0.71 32.06
CA PHE A 628 -24.21 1.94 32.20
C PHE A 628 -24.80 2.96 31.22
N GLU A 629 -25.71 3.78 31.74
CA GLU A 629 -26.33 4.83 30.94
C GLU A 629 -25.39 6.04 30.84
N TRP A 630 -25.20 6.52 29.59
CA TRP A 630 -24.38 7.71 29.36
C TRP A 630 -25.04 8.96 29.97
N LYS A 631 -24.25 9.75 30.69
CA LYS A 631 -24.67 11.04 31.29
C LYS A 631 -23.67 12.14 30.92
N PRO A 632 -24.13 13.37 30.60
CA PRO A 632 -23.25 14.47 30.19
C PRO A 632 -22.17 14.84 31.21
N GLU A 633 -22.46 14.69 32.49
CA GLU A 633 -21.58 15.08 33.62
C GLU A 633 -20.67 13.96 34.11
N GLN A 634 -20.73 12.79 33.49
CA GLN A 634 -19.98 11.61 33.91
C GLN A 634 -18.48 11.80 33.67
N LYS A 635 -17.66 11.77 34.75
CA LYS A 635 -16.20 11.93 34.66
C LYS A 635 -15.52 10.73 33.99
N GLN A 636 -16.05 9.53 34.17
CA GLN A 636 -15.55 8.27 33.61
C GLN A 636 -16.67 7.58 32.83
N ASN A 637 -16.37 7.15 31.59
CA ASN A 637 -17.29 6.35 30.78
C ASN A 637 -16.85 4.88 30.82
N PRO A 638 -17.65 3.98 31.40
CA PRO A 638 -17.30 2.56 31.53
C PRO A 638 -17.27 1.80 30.20
N TYR A 639 -17.55 2.44 29.08
CA TYR A 639 -17.58 1.84 27.74
C TYR A 639 -16.32 1.01 27.44
N VAL A 640 -15.13 1.59 27.63
CA VAL A 640 -13.87 0.90 27.36
C VAL A 640 -13.63 -0.25 28.33
N GLY A 641 -13.99 -0.08 29.60
CA GLY A 641 -13.95 -1.14 30.62
C GLY A 641 -14.84 -2.34 30.26
N CYS A 642 -16.08 -2.07 29.81
CA CYS A 642 -17.00 -3.13 29.36
C CYS A 642 -16.45 -3.87 28.12
N LEU A 643 -15.90 -3.15 27.15
CA LEU A 643 -15.25 -3.77 26.00
C LEU A 643 -14.04 -4.61 26.40
N SER A 644 -13.28 -4.19 27.42
CA SER A 644 -12.09 -4.91 27.89
C SER A 644 -12.40 -6.22 28.57
N LEU A 645 -13.61 -6.33 29.20
CA LEU A 645 -14.04 -7.50 29.98
C LEU A 645 -14.72 -8.59 29.13
N ALA A 646 -15.31 -8.23 27.99
CA ALA A 646 -16.09 -9.15 27.18
C ALA A 646 -15.29 -9.63 25.97
N ASP A 647 -15.40 -10.90 25.61
CA ASP A 647 -14.85 -11.46 24.36
C ASP A 647 -15.85 -11.31 23.22
N THR A 648 -17.14 -11.29 23.53
CA THR A 648 -18.23 -11.09 22.59
C THR A 648 -18.89 -9.73 22.79
N VAL A 649 -19.07 -8.98 21.72
CA VAL A 649 -19.68 -7.65 21.75
C VAL A 649 -20.83 -7.57 20.73
N ILE A 650 -21.99 -7.13 21.20
CA ILE A 650 -23.14 -6.85 20.35
C ILE A 650 -23.29 -5.34 20.23
N VAL A 651 -23.39 -4.82 19.01
CA VAL A 651 -23.51 -3.38 18.77
C VAL A 651 -24.58 -3.06 17.72
N THR A 652 -25.31 -1.96 17.91
CA THR A 652 -26.25 -1.46 16.90
C THR A 652 -25.53 -0.95 15.68
N GLY A 653 -26.03 -1.27 14.47
CA GLY A 653 -25.40 -0.98 13.17
C GLY A 653 -25.45 0.49 12.73
N ASP A 654 -25.41 1.46 13.64
CA ASP A 654 -25.54 2.90 13.34
C ASP A 654 -24.22 3.69 13.33
N SER A 655 -23.13 3.09 13.84
CA SER A 655 -21.89 3.83 14.09
C SER A 655 -20.63 3.09 13.59
N VAL A 656 -20.15 3.49 12.43
CA VAL A 656 -18.89 2.99 11.85
C VAL A 656 -17.73 3.07 12.83
N SER A 657 -17.57 4.21 13.54
CA SER A 657 -16.46 4.40 14.47
C SER A 657 -16.48 3.39 15.62
N MET A 658 -17.66 3.14 16.21
CA MET A 658 -17.79 2.18 17.32
C MET A 658 -17.52 0.76 16.84
N ILE A 659 -18.10 0.36 15.71
CA ILE A 659 -17.91 -0.96 15.11
C ILE A 659 -16.43 -1.18 14.81
N SER A 660 -15.78 -0.23 14.16
CA SER A 660 -14.35 -0.30 13.84
C SER A 660 -13.47 -0.39 15.09
N GLU A 661 -13.75 0.41 16.12
CA GLU A 661 -13.03 0.34 17.40
C GLU A 661 -13.13 -1.04 18.02
N ILE A 662 -14.33 -1.64 18.01
CA ILE A 662 -14.57 -2.96 18.62
C ILE A 662 -13.87 -4.07 17.81
N CYS A 663 -13.98 -4.06 16.47
CA CYS A 663 -13.30 -5.04 15.61
C CYS A 663 -11.77 -5.00 15.79
N LYS A 664 -11.18 -3.80 15.95
CA LYS A 664 -9.75 -3.62 16.23
C LYS A 664 -9.29 -4.17 17.57
N LEU A 665 -10.22 -4.46 18.51
CA LEU A 665 -9.91 -5.07 19.81
C LEU A 665 -9.84 -6.61 19.76
N LYS A 666 -9.90 -7.22 18.57
CA LYS A 666 -9.88 -8.69 18.38
C LYS A 666 -11.02 -9.38 19.15
N LYS A 667 -12.23 -8.86 19.01
CA LYS A 667 -13.45 -9.36 19.63
C LYS A 667 -14.40 -9.98 18.61
N GLN A 668 -15.21 -10.95 19.04
CA GLN A 668 -16.35 -11.42 18.24
C GLN A 668 -17.44 -10.34 18.22
N VAL A 669 -17.78 -9.84 17.06
CA VAL A 669 -18.68 -8.68 16.91
C VAL A 669 -19.97 -9.06 16.20
N TYR A 670 -21.09 -8.96 16.92
CA TYR A 670 -22.41 -9.11 16.34
C TYR A 670 -23.08 -7.76 16.13
N ILE A 671 -23.68 -7.58 14.96
CA ILE A 671 -24.35 -6.34 14.57
C ILE A 671 -25.87 -6.52 14.62
N GLN A 672 -26.55 -5.67 15.39
CA GLN A 672 -28.00 -5.53 15.29
C GLN A 672 -28.34 -4.69 14.07
N ARG A 673 -28.97 -5.31 13.05
CA ARG A 673 -29.52 -4.58 11.89
C ARG A 673 -30.58 -3.58 12.33
N LEU A 674 -30.55 -2.37 11.74
CA LEU A 674 -31.49 -1.31 12.04
C LEU A 674 -32.40 -1.04 10.83
N PRO A 675 -33.72 -0.87 11.02
CA PRO A 675 -34.64 -0.51 9.96
C PRO A 675 -34.38 0.91 9.46
N LYS A 676 -34.67 1.14 8.17
CA LYS A 676 -34.54 2.44 7.52
C LYS A 676 -35.91 3.15 7.47
N LYS A 677 -35.91 4.44 7.79
CA LYS A 677 -37.05 5.30 7.53
C LYS A 677 -37.04 5.73 6.06
N PHE A 678 -38.13 5.47 5.34
CA PHE A 678 -38.23 5.86 3.93
C PHE A 678 -38.28 7.39 3.81
N ASP A 679 -37.48 7.93 2.88
CA ASP A 679 -37.38 9.34 2.52
C ASP A 679 -37.18 9.42 1.01
N ILE A 680 -38.15 10.00 0.29
CA ILE A 680 -38.19 10.07 -1.19
C ILE A 680 -36.95 10.80 -1.73
N LEU A 681 -36.55 11.94 -1.12
CA LEU A 681 -35.41 12.71 -1.56
C LEU A 681 -34.11 11.91 -1.38
N MET A 682 -34.05 11.15 -0.31
CA MET A 682 -32.93 10.26 -0.02
C MET A 682 -32.86 9.11 -1.00
N ALA A 683 -34.00 8.47 -1.34
CA ALA A 683 -34.05 7.41 -2.33
C ALA A 683 -33.59 7.88 -3.71
N LEU A 684 -34.00 9.08 -4.14
CA LEU A 684 -33.52 9.70 -5.37
C LEU A 684 -32.01 9.95 -5.34
N THR A 685 -31.49 10.50 -4.24
CA THR A 685 -30.06 10.75 -4.08
C THR A 685 -29.24 9.44 -4.10
N GLN A 686 -29.74 8.37 -3.47
CA GLN A 686 -29.12 7.05 -3.51
C GLN A 686 -29.12 6.45 -4.91
N SER A 687 -30.20 6.63 -5.69
CA SER A 687 -30.28 6.16 -7.06
C SER A 687 -29.23 6.84 -7.96
N PHE A 688 -29.09 8.16 -7.87
CA PHE A 688 -28.04 8.88 -8.60
C PHE A 688 -26.63 8.47 -8.17
N GLN A 689 -26.44 8.30 -6.89
CA GLN A 689 -25.17 7.84 -6.33
C GLN A 689 -24.84 6.41 -6.79
N TRP A 690 -25.84 5.52 -6.83
CA TRP A 690 -25.68 4.17 -7.36
C TRP A 690 -25.26 4.19 -8.84
N ILE A 691 -25.90 5.02 -9.68
CA ILE A 691 -25.53 5.18 -11.10
C ILE A 691 -24.07 5.67 -11.22
N ALA A 692 -23.67 6.65 -10.41
CA ALA A 692 -22.30 7.21 -10.43
C ALA A 692 -21.23 6.16 -10.08
N LEU A 693 -21.54 5.28 -9.12
CA LEU A 693 -20.55 4.38 -8.53
C LEU A 693 -20.68 2.94 -9.01
N TYR A 694 -21.76 2.59 -9.68
CA TYR A 694 -22.05 1.21 -10.11
C TYR A 694 -20.89 0.59 -10.89
N GLN A 695 -20.35 1.31 -11.85
CA GLN A 695 -19.25 0.82 -12.68
C GLN A 695 -17.89 0.82 -11.97
N GLN A 696 -17.73 1.64 -10.94
CA GLN A 696 -16.54 1.60 -10.08
C GLN A 696 -16.56 0.41 -9.12
N LYS A 697 -17.76 -0.01 -8.68
CA LYS A 697 -17.97 -1.18 -7.83
C LYS A 697 -17.96 -2.50 -8.62
N THR A 698 -18.21 -2.46 -9.94
CA THR A 698 -18.14 -3.65 -10.79
C THR A 698 -16.80 -3.74 -11.47
N ALA A 699 -16.01 -4.70 -11.04
CA ALA A 699 -14.75 -5.02 -11.70
C ALA A 699 -14.99 -5.66 -13.08
N SER A 700 -14.12 -5.39 -14.04
CA SER A 700 -13.99 -6.21 -15.24
C SER A 700 -13.48 -7.60 -14.83
N TYR A 701 -13.52 -8.56 -15.76
CA TYR A 701 -12.91 -9.91 -15.59
C TYR A 701 -11.45 -9.87 -15.04
N ARG A 702 -10.75 -8.73 -15.18
CA ARG A 702 -9.36 -8.53 -14.70
C ARG A 702 -9.26 -7.63 -13.46
N GLY A 703 -10.33 -7.44 -12.70
CA GLY A 703 -10.31 -6.59 -11.50
C GLY A 703 -10.25 -5.08 -11.78
N THR A 704 -10.05 -4.64 -13.03
CA THR A 704 -10.04 -3.21 -13.37
C THR A 704 -11.46 -2.63 -13.32
N PRO A 705 -11.67 -1.44 -12.75
CA PRO A 705 -12.96 -0.77 -12.80
C PRO A 705 -13.43 -0.61 -14.27
N LYS A 706 -14.70 -0.92 -14.54
CA LYS A 706 -15.28 -0.72 -15.86
C LYS A 706 -15.25 0.76 -16.22
N GLN A 707 -15.02 1.07 -17.51
CA GLN A 707 -15.14 2.44 -17.99
C GLN A 707 -16.53 2.98 -17.74
N GLN A 708 -16.62 4.13 -17.09
CA GLN A 708 -17.89 4.78 -16.79
C GLN A 708 -18.58 5.27 -18.08
N ASN A 709 -19.89 5.03 -18.20
CA ASN A 709 -20.71 5.63 -19.24
C ASN A 709 -20.89 7.15 -18.99
N PHE A 710 -21.48 7.85 -19.95
CA PHE A 710 -21.65 9.31 -19.87
C PHE A 710 -22.42 9.76 -18.62
N LEU A 711 -23.53 9.08 -18.29
CA LEU A 711 -24.35 9.42 -17.12
C LEU A 711 -23.59 9.17 -15.81
N ALA A 712 -22.88 8.05 -15.70
CA ALA A 712 -22.06 7.76 -14.52
C ALA A 712 -20.96 8.82 -14.34
N ARG A 713 -20.29 9.25 -15.42
CA ARG A 713 -19.30 10.35 -15.36
C ARG A 713 -19.92 11.67 -14.94
N LEU A 714 -21.13 11.99 -15.41
CA LEU A 714 -21.82 13.23 -15.05
C LEU A 714 -22.14 13.27 -13.55
N PHE A 715 -22.74 12.21 -13.00
CA PHE A 715 -23.08 12.15 -11.58
C PHE A 715 -21.83 12.03 -10.70
N ASP A 716 -20.81 11.31 -11.16
CA ASP A 716 -19.52 11.26 -10.52
C ASP A 716 -18.88 12.67 -10.39
N GLN A 717 -18.96 13.49 -11.43
CA GLN A 717 -18.53 14.88 -11.41
C GLN A 717 -19.35 15.72 -10.43
N PHE A 718 -20.66 15.50 -10.32
CA PHE A 718 -21.50 16.23 -9.36
C PHE A 718 -21.12 15.92 -7.91
N ILE A 719 -20.82 14.65 -7.62
CA ILE A 719 -20.32 14.25 -6.30
C ILE A 719 -18.92 14.84 -6.05
N ALA A 720 -18.02 14.74 -7.02
CA ALA A 720 -16.65 15.25 -6.91
C ALA A 720 -16.59 16.77 -6.71
N ASN A 721 -17.49 17.52 -7.35
CA ASN A 721 -17.60 18.97 -7.18
C ASN A 721 -18.39 19.39 -5.94
N GLY A 722 -18.98 18.46 -5.20
CA GLY A 722 -19.76 18.74 -4.01
C GLY A 722 -21.14 19.39 -4.30
N TRP A 723 -21.61 19.31 -5.55
CA TRP A 723 -22.94 19.80 -5.95
C TRP A 723 -24.05 18.86 -5.50
N MET A 724 -23.74 17.59 -5.37
CA MET A 724 -24.64 16.57 -4.88
C MET A 724 -24.14 15.96 -3.57
N THR A 725 -25.03 15.82 -2.59
CA THR A 725 -24.71 15.19 -1.32
C THR A 725 -24.92 13.68 -1.44
N SER A 726 -23.92 12.86 -1.15
CA SER A 726 -24.16 11.42 -0.99
C SER A 726 -24.86 11.13 0.34
N VAL A 727 -25.72 10.16 0.35
CA VAL A 727 -26.27 9.58 1.58
C VAL A 727 -25.20 8.67 2.18
N ARG A 728 -25.10 8.61 3.50
CA ARG A 728 -24.23 7.62 4.16
C ARG A 728 -24.74 6.22 3.86
N ASP A 729 -23.85 5.38 3.39
CA ASP A 729 -24.09 3.96 3.12
C ASP A 729 -23.42 3.10 4.20
N LEU A 730 -24.18 2.88 5.27
CA LEU A 730 -23.70 2.00 6.35
C LEU A 730 -23.81 0.53 5.95
N ASP A 731 -24.75 0.16 5.09
CA ASP A 731 -24.92 -1.22 4.67
C ASP A 731 -23.71 -1.69 3.86
N GLY A 732 -23.26 -0.90 2.88
CA GLY A 732 -22.06 -1.24 2.12
C GLY A 732 -20.80 -1.34 2.98
N PHE A 733 -20.73 -0.60 4.08
CA PHE A 733 -19.65 -0.77 5.07
C PHE A 733 -19.80 -2.10 5.84
N LEU A 734 -21.00 -2.40 6.33
CA LEU A 734 -21.28 -3.62 7.09
C LEU A 734 -21.11 -4.87 6.23
N GLU A 735 -21.60 -4.86 4.98
CA GLU A 735 -21.41 -5.95 4.02
C GLU A 735 -19.93 -6.23 3.76
N ASN A 736 -19.10 -5.19 3.63
CA ASN A 736 -17.66 -5.37 3.47
C ASN A 736 -17.02 -6.04 4.69
N MET A 737 -17.44 -5.65 5.91
CA MET A 737 -16.94 -6.24 7.15
C MET A 737 -17.42 -7.69 7.34
N GLU A 738 -18.62 -8.01 6.91
CA GLU A 738 -19.19 -9.35 6.96
C GLU A 738 -18.49 -10.30 5.98
N VAL A 739 -18.27 -9.87 4.73
CA VAL A 739 -17.52 -10.65 3.72
C VAL A 739 -16.12 -10.99 4.23
N ARG A 740 -15.48 -10.08 4.97
CA ARG A 740 -14.17 -10.31 5.60
C ARG A 740 -14.26 -11.12 6.90
N LYS A 741 -15.43 -11.57 7.29
CA LYS A 741 -15.69 -12.32 8.53
C LYS A 741 -15.31 -11.56 9.83
N HIS A 742 -15.18 -10.23 9.79
CA HIS A 742 -14.89 -9.43 10.99
C HIS A 742 -16.13 -9.16 11.84
N ILE A 743 -17.31 -9.29 11.27
CA ILE A 743 -18.59 -9.19 11.95
C ILE A 743 -19.55 -10.28 11.50
N ARG A 744 -20.58 -10.53 12.30
CA ARG A 744 -21.78 -11.32 11.96
C ARG A 744 -23.02 -10.54 12.36
N TYR A 745 -24.13 -10.87 11.74
CA TYR A 745 -25.40 -10.27 12.15
C TYR A 745 -26.06 -11.04 13.29
N LEU A 746 -26.69 -10.29 14.20
CA LEU A 746 -27.28 -10.86 15.41
C LEU A 746 -28.50 -11.76 15.11
N ASP A 747 -29.20 -11.54 14.02
CA ASP A 747 -30.32 -12.37 13.54
C ASP A 747 -29.86 -13.72 12.94
N GLU A 748 -28.56 -13.91 12.69
CA GLU A 748 -27.96 -15.16 12.20
C GLU A 748 -27.25 -15.98 13.30
N ILE A 749 -27.47 -15.61 14.55
CA ILE A 749 -26.74 -16.17 15.72
C ILE A 749 -26.90 -17.68 15.90
N ALA A 750 -28.04 -18.25 15.45
CA ALA A 750 -28.30 -19.68 15.56
C ALA A 750 -27.39 -20.51 14.61
N GLU A 751 -26.94 -19.92 13.53
CA GLU A 751 -26.13 -20.54 12.49
C GLU A 751 -24.63 -20.23 12.66
N THR A 752 -24.25 -19.31 13.56
CA THR A 752 -22.88 -18.82 13.74
C THR A 752 -22.12 -19.62 14.78
N THR A 753 -20.90 -20.01 14.45
CA THR A 753 -19.91 -20.65 15.33
C THR A 753 -18.69 -19.73 15.58
N ASP A 754 -17.84 -20.08 16.52
CA ASP A 754 -16.62 -19.32 16.81
C ASP A 754 -15.66 -19.27 15.61
N ASN A 755 -15.67 -20.29 14.75
CA ASN A 755 -14.84 -20.38 13.55
C ASN A 755 -15.31 -19.46 12.41
N ASP A 756 -16.49 -18.83 12.55
CA ASP A 756 -17.00 -17.91 11.55
C ASP A 756 -16.45 -16.49 11.68
N PHE A 757 -15.60 -16.23 12.67
CA PHE A 757 -14.95 -14.94 12.87
C PHE A 757 -13.48 -14.99 12.49
N VAL A 758 -13.03 -14.00 11.74
CA VAL A 758 -11.62 -13.68 11.49
C VAL A 758 -11.27 -12.43 12.29
N LEU A 759 -10.45 -12.59 13.32
CA LEU A 759 -10.01 -11.48 14.16
C LEU A 759 -8.93 -10.69 13.42
N MET A 760 -8.94 -9.36 13.53
CA MET A 760 -7.95 -8.51 12.85
C MET A 760 -6.56 -8.69 13.46
N ASP A 761 -5.60 -9.20 12.70
CA ASP A 761 -4.21 -9.34 13.16
C ASP A 761 -3.48 -8.00 13.24
N GLU A 762 -3.66 -7.14 12.25
CA GLU A 762 -3.04 -5.82 12.14
C GLU A 762 -4.08 -4.69 12.15
N PRO A 763 -4.59 -4.29 13.31
CA PRO A 763 -5.71 -3.33 13.41
C PRO A 763 -5.40 -1.93 12.90
N ASP A 764 -4.13 -1.57 12.73
CA ASP A 764 -3.67 -0.26 12.25
C ASP A 764 -2.99 -0.30 10.87
N ALA A 765 -3.10 -1.43 10.15
CA ALA A 765 -2.52 -1.61 8.82
C ALA A 765 -2.90 -0.48 7.84
N GLU A 766 -4.17 -0.12 7.75
CA GLU A 766 -4.63 0.95 6.84
C GLU A 766 -4.08 2.34 7.22
N LEU A 767 -3.80 2.59 8.49
CA LEU A 767 -3.11 3.80 8.92
C LEU A 767 -1.67 3.79 8.45
N SER A 768 -0.97 2.67 8.61
CA SER A 768 0.42 2.49 8.13
C SER A 768 0.52 2.68 6.61
N ASP A 769 -0.43 2.13 5.85
CA ASP A 769 -0.51 2.31 4.40
C ASP A 769 -0.73 3.76 4.00
N THR A 770 -1.67 4.43 4.68
CA THR A 770 -1.94 5.84 4.45
C THR A 770 -0.73 6.71 4.75
N VAL A 771 -0.02 6.44 5.85
CA VAL A 771 1.22 7.14 6.23
C VAL A 771 2.31 6.91 5.19
N SER A 772 2.49 5.68 4.73
CA SER A 772 3.45 5.32 3.68
C SER A 772 3.14 6.03 2.37
N PHE A 773 1.87 6.06 1.96
CA PHE A 773 1.42 6.78 0.76
C PHE A 773 1.66 8.29 0.87
N ILE A 774 1.30 8.92 1.99
CA ILE A 774 1.53 10.35 2.22
C ILE A 774 3.02 10.66 2.14
N SER A 775 3.87 9.85 2.77
CA SER A 775 5.32 10.02 2.77
C SER A 775 5.91 9.90 1.37
N GLN A 776 5.43 8.94 0.56
CA GLN A 776 5.83 8.82 -0.84
C GLN A 776 5.40 10.04 -1.66
N GLN A 777 4.15 10.50 -1.54
CA GLN A 777 3.67 11.69 -2.25
C GLN A 777 4.44 12.98 -1.88
N LEU A 778 4.95 13.06 -0.65
CA LEU A 778 5.81 14.16 -0.21
C LEU A 778 7.17 14.11 -0.90
N ASN A 779 7.74 12.92 -1.06
CA ASN A 779 9.03 12.71 -1.73
C ASN A 779 8.97 13.03 -3.24
N TYR A 780 7.85 12.73 -3.91
CA TYR A 780 7.66 13.04 -5.34
C TYR A 780 7.45 14.51 -5.65
N ARG A 781 7.00 15.32 -4.68
CA ARG A 781 6.62 16.73 -4.92
C ARG A 781 7.57 17.75 -4.27
N SER A 782 8.58 17.29 -3.55
CA SER A 782 9.68 18.10 -3.01
C SER A 782 10.87 18.13 -3.97
#